data_5fd2a251997a61d2e60069bb52675c17
#
_entry.id   5fd2a251997a61d2e60069bb52675c17
#
_cell.length_a   1.000
_cell.length_b   1.000
_cell.length_c   1.000
_cell.angle_alpha   90.00
_cell.angle_beta   90.00
_cell.angle_gamma   90.00
#
_symmetry.space_group_name_H-M   'P 1'
#
loop_
_entity.id
_entity.type
_entity.pdbx_description
1 polymer ?
#
loop_
_entity_poly.entity_id
_entity_poly.type
_entity_poly.pdbx_seq_one_letter_code
_entity_poly.pdbx_strand_id
1 'polypeptide(L)'
;GTNVNQVNGVTVIDIDTANAKGISHNIYGSLSVDKNGLIFNNSNTSVNTSLAGQINGNSNLTSGSAKVIVNEVTTTNKSHLNGILEVAGSKAHLIIANPNGISCQGCGFINTDKVTITTGKPDMQNGELKGYSVNGGIINVNGLGSDSPTEILARSVATSGLVIAPSLSVVAGSNYVDTTGNVTGSVKAQGSRNQYSIDVANIGGMYADRISLVSTDKGIGVRNSGVIAGSSSVQINSNGKLVNNNAQITSGMNVDIKTSEMLENVTGKISSDGDISINTNRKTINNSRAGNIISSGNINIDSGALDNTNGKMAASEKLEINTNNNKLINYGKGERVGINAGAVVLNTGVLDNRDGSLKGYNISANSSGINNTHGIIEASGNIDLVSNLDIYNTEGRIRTATGHIKIDASKGIFNNNKTRTADYTSEDTLGVAAGEGGAEIKAITVNNQSGQIGSNGTISFISTGKVDNFKGKLSAEKGLTIKAKNFSNGQAGTSVNGNVTIDLTGEFANNIGIFSARNGDISLKANYVNNSGAVLEGRNVNIEAKDWVNNKDALLVAHQKLVINAVNHIDNSNGEYFGHDYGIYLGMMNQPGGLDGKGGVEIHTRSINNNHSRIVAESGSLDMVIGEAVHNSHAMIVSKAGAPVNIKAQSIHNNYSTISSNGALNIETGFLSNSGSGTMIDNNATGIISSVDDLRLTVGQSFTNYGWINSKKDAYINVNGTLSNSNTINADGSLFINGTSVNNYRSMSAGNRLEAKSDSYIDNFGNMNAAVMALDAKGSIGNLGVILGRSALTTNARNIYNYATMTSYGF
;
A
#
# COMPACT_ATOMS: atom_id res chain seq x y z
N GLY A 1 -51.17 -18.91 57.14
CA GLY A 1 -49.92 -18.23 57.38
C GLY A 1 -48.79 -19.21 57.57
N THR A 2 -47.58 -18.73 57.46
CA THR A 2 -46.34 -19.54 57.64
C THR A 2 -46.15 -19.96 59.11
N ASN A 3 -45.69 -21.17 59.35
CA ASN A 3 -45.22 -21.63 60.65
C ASN A 3 -43.71 -21.78 60.64
N VAL A 4 -43.03 -21.37 61.69
CA VAL A 4 -41.55 -21.45 61.81
C VAL A 4 -41.20 -22.45 62.93
N ASN A 5 -40.46 -23.47 62.55
CA ASN A 5 -40.01 -24.52 63.45
C ASN A 5 -38.49 -24.68 63.39
N GLN A 6 -37.91 -25.41 64.33
CA GLN A 6 -36.49 -25.86 64.23
C GLN A 6 -36.42 -27.39 64.27
N VAL A 7 -35.58 -27.86 63.33
CA VAL A 7 -35.28 -29.28 63.28
C VAL A 7 -33.79 -29.50 63.19
N ASN A 8 -33.15 -30.19 64.08
CA ASN A 8 -31.71 -30.44 64.18
C ASN A 8 -30.86 -29.14 64.06
N GLY A 9 -31.34 -28.05 64.72
CA GLY A 9 -30.68 -26.78 64.73
C GLY A 9 -30.89 -25.92 63.45
N VAL A 10 -31.69 -26.39 62.49
CA VAL A 10 -32.02 -25.67 61.24
C VAL A 10 -33.43 -25.11 61.33
N THR A 11 -33.61 -23.88 60.91
CA THR A 11 -34.93 -23.26 60.84
C THR A 11 -35.70 -23.84 59.67
N VAL A 12 -36.92 -24.32 59.92
CA VAL A 12 -37.87 -24.85 58.94
C VAL A 12 -39.09 -23.94 58.88
N ILE A 13 -39.39 -23.43 57.69
CA ILE A 13 -40.58 -22.65 57.44
C ILE A 13 -41.60 -23.51 56.69
N ASP A 14 -42.71 -23.82 57.35
CA ASP A 14 -43.86 -24.38 56.66
C ASP A 14 -44.53 -23.23 55.87
N ILE A 15 -44.34 -23.22 54.57
CA ILE A 15 -44.86 -22.19 53.67
C ILE A 15 -46.38 -22.17 53.66
N ASP A 16 -46.96 -21.05 53.28
CA ASP A 16 -48.40 -20.87 53.15
C ASP A 16 -48.92 -21.73 51.93
N THR A 17 -50.23 -22.02 51.98
CA THR A 17 -50.85 -22.80 50.91
C THR A 17 -50.63 -22.17 49.53
N ALA A 18 -50.38 -23.00 48.53
CA ALA A 18 -50.29 -22.53 47.16
C ALA A 18 -51.69 -22.19 46.62
N ASN A 19 -51.79 -21.02 45.96
CA ASN A 19 -53.04 -20.62 45.29
C ASN A 19 -53.29 -21.46 44.00
N ALA A 20 -54.41 -21.17 43.29
CA ALA A 20 -54.81 -21.88 42.09
C ALA A 20 -53.79 -21.77 40.95
N LYS A 21 -52.88 -20.82 41.00
CA LYS A 21 -51.74 -20.68 40.06
C LYS A 21 -50.47 -21.40 40.54
N GLY A 22 -50.50 -22.09 41.69
CA GLY A 22 -49.34 -22.75 42.24
C GLY A 22 -48.35 -21.86 42.97
N ILE A 23 -48.77 -20.68 43.40
CA ILE A 23 -47.94 -19.67 44.10
C ILE A 23 -48.22 -19.67 45.61
N SER A 24 -47.21 -19.96 46.42
CA SER A 24 -47.18 -19.71 47.85
C SER A 24 -46.58 -18.33 48.11
N HIS A 25 -47.38 -17.40 48.62
CA HIS A 25 -46.95 -16.04 48.94
C HIS A 25 -46.80 -15.86 50.44
N ASN A 26 -45.58 -15.73 50.90
CA ASN A 26 -45.20 -15.69 52.32
C ASN A 26 -44.69 -14.29 52.64
N ILE A 27 -45.25 -13.66 53.68
CA ILE A 27 -44.92 -12.28 54.11
C ILE A 27 -44.24 -12.32 55.45
N TYR A 28 -43.13 -11.63 55.58
CA TYR A 28 -42.31 -11.60 56.79
C TYR A 28 -42.10 -10.16 57.30
N GLY A 29 -41.97 -10.02 58.60
CA GLY A 29 -41.39 -8.82 59.20
C GLY A 29 -39.86 -8.80 59.14
N SER A 30 -39.24 -9.98 59.14
CA SER A 30 -37.80 -10.20 59.01
C SER A 30 -37.53 -11.58 58.44
N LEU A 31 -36.64 -11.68 57.46
CA LEU A 31 -36.19 -12.91 56.91
C LEU A 31 -34.67 -12.90 56.78
N SER A 32 -34.00 -13.66 57.58
CA SER A 32 -32.55 -13.84 57.52
C SER A 32 -32.20 -15.31 57.76
N VAL A 33 -31.02 -15.71 57.30
CA VAL A 33 -30.55 -17.09 57.36
C VAL A 33 -29.20 -17.09 58.02
N ASP A 34 -29.05 -17.89 59.07
CA ASP A 34 -27.76 -18.10 59.72
C ASP A 34 -26.92 -19.21 59.04
N LYS A 35 -25.72 -19.47 59.55
CA LYS A 35 -24.81 -20.46 59.00
C LYS A 35 -25.36 -21.87 58.96
N ASN A 36 -26.37 -22.23 59.75
CA ASN A 36 -27.01 -23.52 59.79
C ASN A 36 -27.99 -23.72 58.63
N GLY A 37 -28.40 -22.63 57.97
CA GLY A 37 -29.30 -22.66 56.84
C GLY A 37 -30.76 -22.53 57.19
N LEU A 38 -31.62 -22.61 56.18
CA LEU A 38 -33.07 -22.47 56.32
C LEU A 38 -33.76 -23.38 55.31
N ILE A 39 -34.85 -24.02 55.72
CA ILE A 39 -35.67 -24.90 54.88
C ILE A 39 -37.04 -24.31 54.66
N PHE A 40 -37.46 -24.16 53.41
CA PHE A 40 -38.83 -23.90 52.99
C PHE A 40 -39.53 -25.25 52.73
N ASN A 41 -40.45 -25.62 53.60
CA ASN A 41 -41.11 -26.93 53.54
C ASN A 41 -42.23 -26.91 52.48
N ASN A 42 -41.90 -27.49 51.31
CA ASN A 42 -42.80 -27.61 50.15
C ASN A 42 -43.22 -29.06 49.93
N SER A 43 -43.36 -29.80 51.03
CA SER A 43 -43.88 -31.19 51.01
C SER A 43 -45.07 -31.34 51.95
N ASN A 44 -46.15 -31.92 51.46
CA ASN A 44 -47.33 -32.27 52.35
C ASN A 44 -47.14 -33.57 53.08
N THR A 45 -46.06 -34.32 52.86
CA THR A 45 -45.67 -35.51 53.53
C THR A 45 -44.31 -35.41 54.16
N SER A 46 -43.95 -36.29 55.08
CA SER A 46 -42.60 -36.32 55.61
C SER A 46 -41.58 -36.52 54.48
N VAL A 47 -40.49 -35.83 54.53
CA VAL A 47 -39.46 -35.76 53.46
C VAL A 47 -38.08 -35.67 54.07
N ASN A 48 -37.07 -36.21 53.39
CA ASN A 48 -35.68 -36.08 53.71
C ASN A 48 -35.12 -34.79 53.14
N THR A 49 -34.40 -34.04 53.96
CA THR A 49 -33.71 -32.80 53.55
C THR A 49 -32.22 -32.93 53.71
N SER A 50 -31.45 -32.18 52.95
CA SER A 50 -29.98 -32.12 53.05
C SER A 50 -29.51 -31.44 54.33
N LEU A 51 -30.22 -30.42 54.79
CA LEU A 51 -29.81 -29.59 55.94
C LEU A 51 -30.20 -30.18 57.29
N ALA A 52 -31.39 -30.81 57.44
CA ALA A 52 -31.94 -31.20 58.68
C ALA A 52 -32.31 -32.71 58.74
N GLY A 53 -32.05 -33.48 57.70
CA GLY A 53 -32.54 -34.87 57.62
C GLY A 53 -34.06 -34.90 57.39
N GLN A 54 -34.73 -35.90 58.01
CA GLN A 54 -36.17 -36.06 57.87
C GLN A 54 -36.95 -34.96 58.60
N ILE A 55 -37.88 -34.28 57.90
CA ILE A 55 -38.83 -33.36 58.50
C ILE A 55 -40.27 -33.83 58.23
N ASN A 56 -41.18 -33.33 59.04
CA ASN A 56 -42.60 -33.60 58.86
C ASN A 56 -43.17 -32.88 57.65
N GLY A 57 -44.27 -33.35 57.09
CA GLY A 57 -44.98 -32.64 56.01
C GLY A 57 -45.58 -31.31 56.49
N ASN A 58 -45.70 -30.39 55.54
CA ASN A 58 -46.34 -29.11 55.78
C ASN A 58 -47.87 -29.24 55.65
N SER A 59 -48.56 -29.11 56.73
CA SER A 59 -50.02 -29.17 56.75
C SER A 59 -50.76 -28.01 56.08
N ASN A 60 -50.09 -26.96 55.82
CA ASN A 60 -50.65 -25.79 55.08
C ASN A 60 -50.88 -26.12 53.59
N LEU A 61 -50.18 -27.11 53.04
CA LEU A 61 -50.23 -27.43 51.61
C LEU A 61 -51.45 -28.27 51.23
N THR A 62 -52.63 -27.71 51.45
CA THR A 62 -53.92 -28.35 51.16
C THR A 62 -54.22 -28.51 49.67
N SER A 63 -53.64 -27.64 48.86
CA SER A 63 -53.75 -27.66 47.39
C SER A 63 -52.57 -28.34 46.69
N GLY A 64 -51.69 -29.00 47.43
CA GLY A 64 -50.43 -29.60 46.92
C GLY A 64 -49.25 -28.62 46.99
N SER A 65 -48.07 -29.10 46.50
CA SER A 65 -46.82 -28.36 46.55
C SER A 65 -46.87 -27.10 45.67
N ALA A 66 -46.23 -26.02 46.13
CA ALA A 66 -46.07 -24.78 45.34
C ALA A 66 -45.07 -24.98 44.20
N LYS A 67 -45.34 -24.33 43.05
CA LYS A 67 -44.41 -24.19 41.94
C LYS A 67 -43.53 -22.96 42.12
N VAL A 68 -44.06 -21.90 42.75
CA VAL A 68 -43.38 -20.68 43.07
C VAL A 68 -43.57 -20.36 44.54
N ILE A 69 -42.47 -20.09 45.24
CA ILE A 69 -42.48 -19.69 46.64
C ILE A 69 -41.96 -18.27 46.72
N VAL A 70 -42.88 -17.33 46.93
CA VAL A 70 -42.55 -15.91 47.10
C VAL A 70 -42.36 -15.61 48.57
N ASN A 71 -41.20 -15.12 48.96
CA ASN A 71 -40.88 -14.71 50.31
C ASN A 71 -40.61 -13.20 50.28
N GLU A 72 -41.55 -12.41 50.86
CA GLU A 72 -41.53 -10.98 50.80
C GLU A 72 -41.38 -10.39 52.22
N VAL A 73 -40.40 -9.50 52.40
CA VAL A 73 -40.23 -8.71 53.61
C VAL A 73 -40.93 -7.36 53.41
N THR A 74 -41.88 -7.03 54.29
CA THR A 74 -42.70 -5.81 54.17
C THR A 74 -42.38 -4.72 55.20
N THR A 75 -41.40 -4.97 56.05
CA THR A 75 -40.91 -3.99 57.06
C THR A 75 -39.65 -3.27 56.54
N THR A 76 -38.93 -2.62 57.46
CA THR A 76 -37.65 -1.93 57.17
C THR A 76 -36.41 -2.77 57.47
N ASN A 77 -36.57 -4.02 57.82
CA ASN A 77 -35.44 -4.93 58.13
C ASN A 77 -34.76 -5.47 56.86
N LYS A 78 -33.42 -5.38 56.80
CA LYS A 78 -32.65 -6.01 55.74
C LYS A 78 -32.61 -7.55 55.95
N SER A 79 -32.37 -8.27 54.85
CA SER A 79 -32.17 -9.70 54.91
C SER A 79 -30.68 -10.03 54.82
N HIS A 80 -30.22 -10.91 55.74
CA HIS A 80 -28.85 -11.46 55.74
C HIS A 80 -28.89 -12.95 55.49
N LEU A 81 -28.46 -13.36 54.27
CA LEU A 81 -28.44 -14.78 53.85
C LEU A 81 -27.02 -15.33 54.06
N ASN A 82 -26.77 -15.88 55.29
CA ASN A 82 -25.43 -16.32 55.68
C ASN A 82 -25.29 -17.83 55.65
N GLY A 83 -26.23 -18.53 55.04
CA GLY A 83 -26.20 -20.00 54.94
C GLY A 83 -27.03 -20.49 53.77
N ILE A 84 -27.21 -21.79 53.67
CA ILE A 84 -27.93 -22.47 52.57
C ILE A 84 -29.45 -22.36 52.77
N LEU A 85 -30.17 -22.11 51.70
CA LEU A 85 -31.64 -22.15 51.64
C LEU A 85 -32.04 -23.39 50.82
N GLU A 86 -32.81 -24.29 51.46
CA GLU A 86 -33.27 -25.51 50.84
C GLU A 86 -34.79 -25.48 50.66
N VAL A 87 -35.28 -25.93 49.51
CA VAL A 87 -36.70 -26.24 49.32
C VAL A 87 -36.90 -27.73 49.58
N ALA A 88 -37.65 -28.08 50.59
CA ALA A 88 -37.96 -29.45 50.90
C ALA A 88 -39.11 -30.01 50.02
N GLY A 89 -39.00 -31.25 49.58
CA GLY A 89 -40.01 -31.87 48.73
C GLY A 89 -39.91 -31.52 47.26
N SER A 90 -41.00 -30.99 46.69
CA SER A 90 -41.02 -30.64 45.27
C SER A 90 -40.18 -29.40 45.00
N LYS A 91 -39.38 -29.44 43.94
CA LYS A 91 -38.65 -28.24 43.45
C LYS A 91 -39.60 -27.10 43.19
N ALA A 92 -39.15 -25.90 43.45
CA ALA A 92 -39.92 -24.67 43.17
C ALA A 92 -39.00 -23.53 42.80
N HIS A 93 -39.55 -22.54 42.13
CA HIS A 93 -38.91 -21.23 41.96
C HIS A 93 -38.92 -20.51 43.28
N LEU A 94 -37.76 -20.31 43.89
CA LEU A 94 -37.59 -19.64 45.16
C LEU A 94 -37.31 -18.14 44.96
N ILE A 95 -38.13 -17.30 45.49
CA ILE A 95 -38.02 -15.83 45.43
C ILE A 95 -37.78 -15.27 46.80
N ILE A 96 -36.71 -14.50 46.97
CA ILE A 96 -36.43 -13.71 48.17
C ILE A 96 -36.52 -12.22 47.75
N ALA A 97 -37.55 -11.54 48.27
CA ALA A 97 -37.82 -10.16 47.94
C ALA A 97 -37.74 -9.29 49.21
N ASN A 98 -36.81 -8.33 49.22
CA ASN A 98 -36.67 -7.37 50.31
C ASN A 98 -36.24 -6.00 49.82
N PRO A 99 -37.14 -4.99 49.76
CA PRO A 99 -36.83 -3.66 49.24
C PRO A 99 -35.78 -2.90 50.09
N ASN A 100 -35.54 -3.33 51.32
CA ASN A 100 -34.54 -2.70 52.19
C ASN A 100 -33.09 -3.13 51.90
N GLY A 101 -32.91 -4.19 51.16
CA GLY A 101 -31.62 -4.71 50.82
C GLY A 101 -31.40 -6.16 51.26
N ILE A 102 -30.50 -6.85 50.57
CA ILE A 102 -30.16 -8.24 50.87
C ILE A 102 -28.64 -8.36 50.83
N SER A 103 -28.08 -9.01 51.82
CA SER A 103 -26.69 -9.47 51.77
C SER A 103 -26.66 -11.00 51.76
N CYS A 104 -25.76 -11.52 50.92
CA CYS A 104 -25.52 -12.95 50.81
C CYS A 104 -24.05 -13.21 51.16
N GLN A 105 -23.79 -13.91 52.21
CA GLN A 105 -22.44 -14.21 52.65
C GLN A 105 -22.29 -15.76 52.76
N GLY A 106 -21.81 -16.38 51.68
CA GLY A 106 -21.79 -17.83 51.60
C GLY A 106 -23.18 -18.44 51.51
N CYS A 107 -24.13 -17.76 50.90
CA CYS A 107 -25.46 -18.32 50.67
C CYS A 107 -25.44 -19.34 49.53
N GLY A 108 -26.35 -20.28 49.62
CA GLY A 108 -26.56 -21.30 48.59
C GLY A 108 -28.02 -21.69 48.49
N PHE A 109 -28.38 -22.40 47.44
CA PHE A 109 -29.76 -22.79 47.16
C PHE A 109 -29.79 -24.26 46.71
N ILE A 110 -30.62 -25.04 47.37
CA ILE A 110 -30.75 -26.48 47.11
C ILE A 110 -32.20 -26.80 46.75
N ASN A 111 -32.39 -27.70 45.80
CA ASN A 111 -33.69 -28.20 45.38
C ASN A 111 -34.62 -27.10 44.85
N THR A 112 -34.05 -26.13 44.21
CA THR A 112 -34.75 -25.06 43.46
C THR A 112 -34.75 -25.32 41.98
N ASP A 113 -35.77 -24.91 41.26
CA ASP A 113 -35.74 -24.92 39.77
C ASP A 113 -35.37 -23.59 39.18
N LYS A 114 -35.50 -22.49 39.94
CA LYS A 114 -35.01 -21.13 39.70
C LYS A 114 -34.88 -20.38 41.02
N VAL A 115 -33.94 -19.47 41.08
CA VAL A 115 -33.73 -18.59 42.20
C VAL A 115 -33.85 -17.10 41.75
N THR A 116 -34.63 -16.32 42.48
CA THR A 116 -34.70 -14.87 42.31
C THR A 116 -34.41 -14.20 43.64
N ILE A 117 -33.38 -13.36 43.65
CA ILE A 117 -33.06 -12.47 44.80
C ILE A 117 -33.29 -11.07 44.33
N THR A 118 -34.19 -10.32 44.99
CA THR A 118 -34.57 -9.02 44.51
C THR A 118 -34.83 -8.00 45.64
N THR A 119 -34.48 -6.76 45.38
CA THR A 119 -34.98 -5.62 46.18
C THR A 119 -36.30 -5.06 45.61
N GLY A 120 -36.81 -5.64 44.55
CA GLY A 120 -38.09 -5.30 43.95
C GLY A 120 -39.25 -5.80 44.77
N LYS A 121 -40.36 -5.09 44.71
CA LYS A 121 -41.64 -5.55 45.26
C LYS A 121 -42.28 -6.50 44.21
N PRO A 122 -42.63 -7.73 44.61
CA PRO A 122 -43.41 -8.63 43.77
C PRO A 122 -44.74 -8.00 43.36
N ASP A 123 -45.04 -8.03 42.06
CA ASP A 123 -46.31 -7.56 41.50
C ASP A 123 -47.26 -8.74 41.36
N MET A 124 -48.14 -8.86 42.35
CA MET A 124 -49.13 -9.93 42.38
C MET A 124 -50.48 -9.41 41.86
N GLN A 125 -50.97 -9.96 40.80
CA GLN A 125 -52.26 -9.57 40.21
C GLN A 125 -53.14 -10.82 39.98
N ASN A 126 -54.30 -10.85 40.64
CA ASN A 126 -55.25 -11.96 40.55
C ASN A 126 -54.60 -13.32 40.90
N GLY A 127 -53.74 -13.33 41.94
CA GLY A 127 -53.01 -14.55 42.33
C GLY A 127 -51.88 -14.96 41.40
N GLU A 128 -51.54 -14.18 40.41
CA GLU A 128 -50.45 -14.40 39.48
C GLU A 128 -49.31 -13.41 39.70
N LEU A 129 -48.07 -13.88 39.66
CA LEU A 129 -46.93 -13.01 39.71
C LEU A 129 -46.65 -12.46 38.29
N LYS A 130 -46.70 -11.14 38.12
CA LYS A 130 -46.44 -10.45 36.85
C LYS A 130 -45.03 -9.97 36.67
N GLY A 131 -44.33 -9.70 37.77
CA GLY A 131 -42.97 -9.19 37.73
C GLY A 131 -42.58 -8.55 39.07
N TYR A 132 -41.59 -7.67 39.00
CA TYR A 132 -40.99 -6.99 40.14
C TYR A 132 -40.83 -5.49 39.89
N SER A 133 -41.27 -4.64 40.80
CA SER A 133 -41.01 -3.22 40.74
C SER A 133 -39.78 -2.90 41.61
N VAL A 134 -38.65 -2.67 40.96
CA VAL A 134 -37.38 -2.37 41.62
C VAL A 134 -37.20 -0.84 41.61
N ASN A 135 -37.33 -0.19 42.73
CA ASN A 135 -37.16 1.28 42.82
C ASN A 135 -35.93 1.70 43.64
N GLY A 136 -35.33 0.78 44.37
CA GLY A 136 -34.16 1.05 45.22
C GLY A 136 -33.60 -0.25 45.79
N GLY A 137 -32.73 -0.14 46.78
CA GLY A 137 -32.11 -1.24 47.49
C GLY A 137 -30.83 -1.78 46.83
N ILE A 138 -29.97 -2.33 47.66
CA ILE A 138 -28.65 -2.85 47.28
C ILE A 138 -28.59 -4.34 47.67
N ILE A 139 -28.09 -5.14 46.73
CA ILE A 139 -27.73 -6.55 47.01
C ILE A 139 -26.21 -6.68 47.03
N ASN A 140 -25.68 -7.08 48.17
CA ASN A 140 -24.26 -7.38 48.34
C ASN A 140 -24.07 -8.90 48.39
N VAL A 141 -23.18 -9.42 47.53
CA VAL A 141 -22.92 -10.88 47.47
C VAL A 141 -21.45 -11.14 47.80
N ASN A 142 -21.20 -11.87 48.85
CA ASN A 142 -19.88 -12.41 49.20
C ASN A 142 -19.98 -13.98 49.26
N GLY A 143 -20.00 -14.58 48.07
CA GLY A 143 -20.20 -16.01 47.91
C GLY A 143 -21.66 -16.42 47.79
N LEU A 144 -22.03 -16.93 46.62
CA LEU A 144 -23.33 -17.50 46.31
C LEU A 144 -23.12 -18.74 45.43
N GLY A 145 -23.74 -19.88 45.82
CA GLY A 145 -23.77 -21.10 45.01
C GLY A 145 -25.22 -21.54 44.78
N SER A 146 -25.55 -21.81 43.51
CA SER A 146 -26.88 -22.30 43.15
C SER A 146 -26.76 -23.41 42.11
N ASP A 147 -27.62 -24.44 42.21
CA ASP A 147 -27.74 -25.53 41.24
C ASP A 147 -28.80 -25.28 40.16
N SER A 148 -29.44 -24.15 40.19
CA SER A 148 -30.47 -23.73 39.23
C SER A 148 -30.24 -22.32 38.68
N PRO A 149 -30.93 -21.96 37.58
CA PRO A 149 -30.85 -20.59 37.03
C PRO A 149 -31.14 -19.56 38.10
N THR A 150 -30.30 -18.55 38.21
CA THR A 150 -30.32 -17.52 39.27
C THR A 150 -30.41 -16.13 38.66
N GLU A 151 -31.37 -15.33 39.18
CA GLU A 151 -31.46 -13.91 38.82
C GLU A 151 -31.35 -13.02 40.04
N ILE A 152 -30.66 -11.91 39.91
CA ILE A 152 -30.45 -10.88 40.94
C ILE A 152 -30.95 -9.54 40.38
N LEU A 153 -31.98 -9.03 41.03
CA LEU A 153 -32.69 -7.84 40.61
C LEU A 153 -32.66 -6.79 41.72
N ALA A 154 -31.88 -5.72 41.50
CA ALA A 154 -31.78 -4.64 42.50
C ALA A 154 -31.46 -3.30 41.82
N ARG A 155 -31.50 -2.21 42.56
CA ARG A 155 -30.99 -0.96 42.03
C ARG A 155 -29.46 -0.99 41.86
N SER A 156 -28.76 -1.59 42.79
CA SER A 156 -27.31 -1.81 42.72
C SER A 156 -26.97 -3.22 43.19
N VAL A 157 -26.02 -3.87 42.56
CA VAL A 157 -25.52 -5.20 42.90
C VAL A 157 -24.00 -5.15 43.01
N ALA A 158 -23.44 -5.53 44.15
CA ALA A 158 -22.03 -5.62 44.35
C ALA A 158 -21.62 -7.06 44.75
N THR A 159 -20.58 -7.60 44.21
CA THR A 159 -20.04 -8.91 44.50
C THR A 159 -18.59 -8.83 44.97
N SER A 160 -18.28 -9.41 46.13
CA SER A 160 -16.91 -9.47 46.66
C SER A 160 -16.40 -10.90 46.82
N GLY A 161 -17.18 -11.90 46.50
CA GLY A 161 -16.85 -13.32 46.49
C GLY A 161 -17.28 -13.99 45.19
N LEU A 162 -17.29 -15.32 45.17
CA LEU A 162 -17.69 -16.09 43.99
C LEU A 162 -19.21 -16.20 43.90
N VAL A 163 -19.72 -15.99 42.70
CA VAL A 163 -21.11 -16.31 42.32
C VAL A 163 -21.06 -17.45 41.31
N ILE A 164 -21.62 -18.59 41.67
CA ILE A 164 -21.61 -19.79 40.80
C ILE A 164 -23.05 -20.28 40.63
N ALA A 165 -23.50 -20.30 39.38
CA ALA A 165 -24.83 -20.79 39.02
C ALA A 165 -24.78 -21.41 37.61
N PRO A 166 -25.73 -22.31 37.22
CA PRO A 166 -25.82 -22.77 35.84
C PRO A 166 -26.09 -21.63 34.84
N SER A 167 -26.92 -20.68 35.24
CA SER A 167 -27.24 -19.49 34.47
C SER A 167 -27.40 -18.31 35.42
N LEU A 168 -26.82 -17.16 35.09
CA LEU A 168 -26.85 -15.97 35.94
C LEU A 168 -27.37 -14.77 35.14
N SER A 169 -28.42 -14.17 35.65
CA SER A 169 -28.95 -12.87 35.15
C SER A 169 -28.88 -11.87 36.26
N VAL A 170 -28.26 -10.71 36.02
CA VAL A 170 -28.21 -9.56 36.93
C VAL A 170 -28.84 -8.37 36.25
N VAL A 171 -29.90 -7.82 36.78
CA VAL A 171 -30.53 -6.61 36.31
C VAL A 171 -30.46 -5.56 37.40
N ALA A 172 -29.75 -4.49 37.13
CA ALA A 172 -29.55 -3.38 38.07
C ALA A 172 -30.12 -2.09 37.51
N GLY A 173 -30.70 -1.29 38.38
CA GLY A 173 -31.35 -0.03 38.06
C GLY A 173 -32.78 0.03 38.56
N SER A 174 -33.42 1.20 38.39
CA SER A 174 -34.80 1.43 38.77
C SER A 174 -35.72 0.95 37.65
N ASN A 175 -36.19 -0.28 37.76
CA ASN A 175 -36.88 -0.96 36.68
C ASN A 175 -38.12 -1.72 37.12
N TYR A 176 -39.04 -1.90 36.20
CA TYR A 176 -39.98 -3.00 36.25
C TYR A 176 -39.42 -4.16 35.43
N VAL A 177 -39.25 -5.30 36.06
CA VAL A 177 -38.70 -6.54 35.45
C VAL A 177 -39.81 -7.60 35.47
N ASP A 178 -40.14 -8.16 34.30
CA ASP A 178 -41.15 -9.22 34.21
C ASP A 178 -40.62 -10.57 34.74
N THR A 179 -41.50 -11.57 34.76
CA THR A 179 -41.16 -12.92 35.27
C THR A 179 -40.15 -13.66 34.41
N THR A 180 -39.89 -13.22 33.19
CA THR A 180 -38.85 -13.77 32.30
C THR A 180 -37.51 -13.07 32.46
N GLY A 181 -37.41 -12.08 33.32
CA GLY A 181 -36.18 -11.31 33.58
C GLY A 181 -35.96 -10.11 32.64
N ASN A 182 -36.90 -9.78 31.79
CA ASN A 182 -36.82 -8.66 30.89
C ASN A 182 -37.27 -7.36 31.54
N VAL A 183 -36.55 -6.28 31.26
CA VAL A 183 -36.93 -4.91 31.65
C VAL A 183 -38.06 -4.44 30.72
N THR A 184 -39.23 -4.15 31.28
CA THR A 184 -40.42 -3.72 30.53
C THR A 184 -40.84 -2.26 30.81
N GLY A 185 -40.20 -1.63 31.77
CA GLY A 185 -40.45 -0.24 32.10
C GLY A 185 -39.48 0.33 33.12
N SER A 186 -39.49 1.64 33.28
CA SER A 186 -38.75 2.34 34.33
C SER A 186 -39.63 2.61 35.52
N VAL A 187 -39.04 2.68 36.70
CA VAL A 187 -39.70 3.01 37.98
C VAL A 187 -38.98 4.19 38.58
N LYS A 188 -39.73 5.09 39.27
CA LYS A 188 -39.12 6.21 39.96
C LYS A 188 -38.15 5.72 41.04
N ALA A 189 -36.89 6.10 40.91
CA ALA A 189 -35.84 5.72 41.85
C ALA A 189 -36.04 6.27 43.25
N GLN A 190 -35.76 5.46 44.24
CA GLN A 190 -35.80 5.80 45.66
C GLN A 190 -34.56 5.32 46.41
N GLY A 191 -34.12 6.05 47.40
CA GLY A 191 -33.00 5.67 48.26
C GLY A 191 -31.63 5.86 47.59
N SER A 192 -30.60 5.34 48.24
CA SER A 192 -29.22 5.40 47.80
C SER A 192 -28.91 4.34 46.75
N ARG A 193 -27.86 4.57 45.96
CA ARG A 193 -27.29 3.64 45.00
C ARG A 193 -25.76 3.60 45.14
N ASN A 194 -25.13 2.53 44.66
CA ASN A 194 -23.68 2.47 44.53
C ASN A 194 -23.18 3.32 43.35
N GLN A 195 -21.91 3.61 43.33
CA GLN A 195 -21.23 4.31 42.22
C GLN A 195 -21.43 3.57 40.89
N TYR A 196 -21.39 2.23 40.92
CA TYR A 196 -21.72 1.39 39.76
C TYR A 196 -22.97 0.55 40.07
N SER A 197 -23.81 0.39 39.05
CA SER A 197 -25.01 -0.44 39.18
C SER A 197 -24.69 -1.93 39.41
N ILE A 198 -23.66 -2.41 38.74
CA ILE A 198 -23.08 -3.75 38.91
C ILE A 198 -21.60 -3.58 39.16
N ASP A 199 -21.09 -4.10 40.26
CA ASP A 199 -19.72 -3.94 40.68
C ASP A 199 -19.14 -5.27 41.20
N VAL A 200 -18.18 -5.84 40.42
CA VAL A 200 -17.45 -7.07 40.77
C VAL A 200 -16.09 -6.67 41.33
N ALA A 201 -15.85 -6.90 42.60
CA ALA A 201 -14.59 -6.59 43.27
C ALA A 201 -13.43 -7.46 42.74
N ASN A 202 -12.20 -7.06 43.03
CA ASN A 202 -10.99 -7.74 42.56
C ASN A 202 -10.85 -9.19 43.06
N ILE A 203 -11.47 -9.52 44.19
CA ILE A 203 -11.55 -10.88 44.73
C ILE A 203 -12.88 -11.57 44.34
N GLY A 204 -13.76 -10.87 43.62
CA GLY A 204 -15.05 -11.41 43.20
C GLY A 204 -14.98 -12.08 41.82
N GLY A 205 -15.99 -12.87 41.55
CA GLY A 205 -16.14 -13.52 40.26
C GLY A 205 -17.55 -14.04 40.04
N MET A 206 -17.95 -14.06 38.79
CA MET A 206 -19.19 -14.61 38.31
C MET A 206 -18.88 -15.77 37.35
N TYR A 207 -19.40 -16.97 37.66
CA TYR A 207 -19.17 -18.18 36.88
C TYR A 207 -20.51 -18.87 36.61
N ALA A 208 -20.84 -18.97 35.34
CA ALA A 208 -22.06 -19.65 34.89
C ALA A 208 -21.87 -20.17 33.47
N ASP A 209 -22.81 -20.95 32.97
CA ASP A 209 -22.86 -21.27 31.54
C ASP A 209 -23.23 -20.03 30.71
N ARG A 210 -24.26 -19.33 31.14
CA ARG A 210 -24.71 -18.06 30.56
C ARG A 210 -24.76 -16.95 31.59
N ILE A 211 -24.16 -15.81 31.26
CA ILE A 211 -24.18 -14.61 32.08
C ILE A 211 -24.82 -13.46 31.30
N SER A 212 -25.82 -12.85 31.87
CA SER A 212 -26.45 -11.62 31.36
C SER A 212 -26.42 -10.55 32.44
N LEU A 213 -25.75 -9.44 32.16
CA LEU A 213 -25.65 -8.28 33.02
C LEU A 213 -26.34 -7.10 32.34
N VAL A 214 -27.34 -6.53 32.97
CA VAL A 214 -28.10 -5.38 32.46
C VAL A 214 -28.07 -4.27 33.51
N SER A 215 -27.55 -3.11 33.13
CA SER A 215 -27.52 -1.89 33.92
C SER A 215 -28.34 -0.81 33.22
N THR A 216 -29.42 -0.35 33.81
CA THR A 216 -30.38 0.55 33.14
C THR A 216 -30.33 1.99 33.61
N ASP A 217 -29.77 2.30 34.79
CA ASP A 217 -29.64 3.67 35.24
C ASP A 217 -28.67 4.45 34.37
N LYS A 218 -29.16 5.53 33.77
CA LYS A 218 -28.41 6.32 32.81
C LYS A 218 -27.11 6.86 33.40
N GLY A 219 -25.99 6.59 32.72
CA GLY A 219 -24.65 7.08 33.07
C GLY A 219 -23.98 6.39 34.25
N ILE A 220 -24.57 5.36 34.85
CA ILE A 220 -24.02 4.70 36.07
C ILE A 220 -23.08 3.57 35.64
N GLY A 221 -23.55 2.52 35.01
CA GLY A 221 -22.68 1.53 34.35
C GLY A 221 -22.28 0.35 35.24
N VAL A 222 -21.30 -0.40 34.67
CA VAL A 222 -20.82 -1.68 35.20
C VAL A 222 -19.30 -1.60 35.38
N ARG A 223 -18.80 -2.06 36.55
CA ARG A 223 -17.39 -2.27 36.79
C ARG A 223 -17.11 -3.73 37.11
N ASN A 224 -16.13 -4.30 36.39
CA ASN A 224 -15.51 -5.55 36.73
C ASN A 224 -14.06 -5.31 37.14
N SER A 225 -13.72 -5.66 38.36
CA SER A 225 -12.35 -5.68 38.88
C SER A 225 -11.85 -7.10 39.14
N GLY A 226 -12.68 -8.13 38.92
CA GLY A 226 -12.39 -9.55 39.10
C GLY A 226 -12.57 -10.34 37.81
N VAL A 227 -13.41 -11.39 37.87
CA VAL A 227 -13.65 -12.31 36.75
C VAL A 227 -15.15 -12.42 36.45
N ILE A 228 -15.51 -12.28 35.18
CA ILE A 228 -16.82 -12.67 34.66
C ILE A 228 -16.58 -13.75 33.60
N ALA A 229 -16.97 -14.97 33.87
CA ALA A 229 -16.69 -16.13 33.03
C ALA A 229 -17.95 -16.91 32.71
N GLY A 230 -18.36 -16.92 31.47
CA GLY A 230 -19.47 -17.77 30.97
C GLY A 230 -18.94 -18.89 30.07
N SER A 231 -19.34 -20.14 30.34
CA SER A 231 -18.87 -21.24 29.46
C SER A 231 -19.54 -21.24 28.08
N SER A 232 -20.74 -20.66 27.94
CA SER A 232 -21.43 -20.51 26.65
C SER A 232 -21.54 -19.03 26.19
N SER A 233 -21.91 -18.11 27.08
CA SER A 233 -22.05 -16.70 26.69
C SER A 233 -21.89 -15.75 27.85
N VAL A 234 -21.41 -14.56 27.51
CA VAL A 234 -21.44 -13.36 28.37
C VAL A 234 -22.08 -12.23 27.58
N GLN A 235 -23.16 -11.71 28.09
CA GLN A 235 -23.88 -10.56 27.53
C GLN A 235 -23.92 -9.44 28.55
N ILE A 236 -23.45 -8.25 28.18
CA ILE A 236 -23.44 -7.05 29.04
C ILE A 236 -24.12 -5.93 28.28
N ASN A 237 -25.18 -5.37 28.87
CA ASN A 237 -25.90 -4.21 28.33
C ASN A 237 -25.95 -3.13 29.41
N SER A 238 -25.19 -2.06 29.23
CA SER A 238 -25.04 -0.97 30.20
C SER A 238 -25.51 0.35 29.59
N ASN A 239 -26.48 1.00 30.26
CA ASN A 239 -26.86 2.37 29.94
C ASN A 239 -25.89 3.39 30.58
N GLY A 240 -24.67 3.03 30.70
CA GLY A 240 -23.52 3.78 31.21
C GLY A 240 -22.26 3.17 30.61
N LYS A 241 -21.15 3.34 31.30
CA LYS A 241 -19.87 2.76 30.92
C LYS A 241 -19.71 1.31 31.35
N LEU A 242 -18.74 0.64 30.77
CA LEU A 242 -18.18 -0.60 31.25
C LEU A 242 -16.70 -0.41 31.56
N VAL A 243 -16.31 -0.74 32.80
CA VAL A 243 -14.92 -0.70 33.23
C VAL A 243 -14.45 -2.12 33.52
N ASN A 244 -13.44 -2.58 32.82
CA ASN A 244 -12.82 -3.91 32.99
C ASN A 244 -11.31 -3.78 33.19
N ASN A 245 -10.89 -2.84 34.04
CA ASN A 245 -9.48 -2.56 34.30
C ASN A 245 -8.86 -3.62 35.22
N ASN A 246 -7.69 -4.15 34.83
CA ASN A 246 -7.02 -5.24 35.56
C ASN A 246 -7.94 -6.44 35.85
N ALA A 247 -8.87 -6.73 34.98
CA ALA A 247 -9.95 -7.69 35.18
C ALA A 247 -10.16 -8.56 33.93
N GLN A 248 -11.03 -9.58 34.05
CA GLN A 248 -11.28 -10.52 32.96
C GLN A 248 -12.77 -10.68 32.69
N ILE A 249 -13.13 -10.60 31.41
CA ILE A 249 -14.42 -11.01 30.88
C ILE A 249 -14.13 -12.09 29.84
N THR A 250 -14.58 -13.32 30.10
CA THR A 250 -14.26 -14.48 29.24
C THR A 250 -15.51 -15.29 28.93
N SER A 251 -15.57 -15.88 27.74
CA SER A 251 -16.64 -16.77 27.33
C SER A 251 -16.09 -17.97 26.54
N GLY A 252 -16.71 -19.11 26.72
CA GLY A 252 -16.43 -20.29 25.91
C GLY A 252 -17.00 -20.22 24.50
N MET A 253 -17.97 -19.36 24.22
CA MET A 253 -18.52 -19.18 22.89
C MET A 253 -18.58 -17.69 22.47
N ASN A 254 -19.46 -16.89 23.06
CA ASN A 254 -19.65 -15.51 22.61
C ASN A 254 -19.59 -14.49 23.75
N VAL A 255 -19.06 -13.31 23.45
CA VAL A 255 -19.15 -12.09 24.27
C VAL A 255 -19.88 -11.02 23.47
N ASP A 256 -20.97 -10.49 24.03
CA ASP A 256 -21.74 -9.39 23.47
C ASP A 256 -21.79 -8.24 24.49
N ILE A 257 -21.21 -7.09 24.11
CA ILE A 257 -21.12 -5.91 24.97
C ILE A 257 -21.79 -4.73 24.27
N LYS A 258 -22.78 -4.15 24.94
CA LYS A 258 -23.41 -2.88 24.55
C LYS A 258 -23.30 -1.89 25.67
N THR A 259 -22.78 -0.70 25.39
CA THR A 259 -22.70 0.39 26.35
C THR A 259 -23.25 1.68 25.74
N SER A 260 -23.77 2.58 26.57
CA SER A 260 -24.16 3.92 26.13
C SER A 260 -23.04 4.96 26.33
N GLU A 261 -22.02 4.60 27.09
CA GLU A 261 -20.83 5.40 27.40
C GLU A 261 -19.56 4.61 27.09
N MET A 262 -18.39 5.09 27.51
CA MET A 262 -17.12 4.48 27.18
C MET A 262 -16.94 3.05 27.74
N LEU A 263 -16.12 2.27 27.06
CA LEU A 263 -15.60 1.01 27.53
C LEU A 263 -14.10 1.19 27.88
N GLU A 264 -13.74 0.89 29.12
CA GLU A 264 -12.35 0.83 29.58
C GLU A 264 -11.92 -0.63 29.76
N ASN A 265 -10.86 -1.00 29.10
CA ASN A 265 -10.22 -2.31 29.23
C ASN A 265 -8.71 -2.14 29.45
N VAL A 266 -8.35 -1.18 30.32
CA VAL A 266 -6.94 -0.87 30.62
C VAL A 266 -6.33 -2.02 31.45
N THR A 267 -5.29 -2.65 30.91
CA THR A 267 -4.68 -3.87 31.46
C THR A 267 -5.71 -5.00 31.69
N GLY A 268 -6.87 -4.89 31.05
CA GLY A 268 -7.98 -5.84 31.14
C GLY A 268 -7.94 -6.89 30.01
N LYS A 269 -8.71 -7.94 30.20
CA LYS A 269 -8.87 -8.99 29.19
C LYS A 269 -10.35 -9.19 28.88
N ILE A 270 -10.69 -9.11 27.61
CA ILE A 270 -11.97 -9.53 27.06
C ILE A 270 -11.65 -10.64 26.05
N SER A 271 -12.08 -11.85 26.31
CA SER A 271 -11.74 -12.99 25.44
C SER A 271 -12.93 -13.92 25.19
N SER A 272 -12.92 -14.56 24.04
CA SER A 272 -13.95 -15.50 23.62
C SER A 272 -13.34 -16.63 22.80
N ASP A 273 -13.84 -17.84 22.98
CA ASP A 273 -13.53 -18.97 22.09
C ASP A 273 -14.40 -18.95 20.82
N GLY A 274 -15.46 -18.15 20.78
CA GLY A 274 -16.25 -17.81 19.61
C GLY A 274 -16.08 -16.35 19.21
N ASP A 275 -17.17 -15.61 19.06
CA ASP A 275 -17.18 -14.23 18.60
C ASP A 275 -17.22 -13.21 19.74
N ILE A 276 -16.68 -12.03 19.48
CA ILE A 276 -16.84 -10.84 20.32
C ILE A 276 -17.53 -9.75 19.51
N SER A 277 -18.62 -9.20 20.06
CA SER A 277 -19.33 -8.05 19.52
C SER A 277 -19.34 -6.92 20.57
N ILE A 278 -18.87 -5.74 20.19
CA ILE A 278 -18.83 -4.57 21.08
C ILE A 278 -19.46 -3.38 20.36
N ASN A 279 -20.46 -2.77 20.98
CA ASN A 279 -21.08 -1.54 20.52
C ASN A 279 -21.14 -0.54 21.68
N THR A 280 -20.44 0.57 21.54
CA THR A 280 -20.38 1.62 22.58
C THR A 280 -21.24 2.84 22.27
N ASN A 281 -22.16 2.73 21.32
CA ASN A 281 -22.99 3.86 20.90
C ASN A 281 -22.14 5.08 20.51
N ARG A 282 -21.10 4.83 19.69
CA ARG A 282 -20.13 5.83 19.22
C ARG A 282 -19.29 6.49 20.34
N LYS A 283 -19.17 5.85 21.49
CA LYS A 283 -18.31 6.30 22.58
C LYS A 283 -16.96 5.62 22.52
N THR A 284 -16.00 6.16 23.25
CA THR A 284 -14.60 5.74 23.26
C THR A 284 -14.43 4.32 23.80
N ILE A 285 -13.54 3.56 23.18
CA ILE A 285 -12.95 2.35 23.75
C ILE A 285 -11.51 2.65 24.12
N ASN A 286 -11.13 2.33 25.35
CA ASN A 286 -9.75 2.37 25.82
C ASN A 286 -9.27 0.95 26.11
N ASN A 287 -8.45 0.40 25.19
CA ASN A 287 -7.81 -0.91 25.31
C ASN A 287 -6.30 -0.77 25.51
N SER A 288 -5.87 0.24 26.26
CA SER A 288 -4.45 0.57 26.42
C SER A 288 -3.76 -0.22 27.52
N ARG A 289 -2.42 -0.04 27.62
CA ARG A 289 -1.56 -0.60 28.69
C ARG A 289 -1.76 -2.08 28.87
N ALA A 290 -1.48 -2.86 27.83
CA ALA A 290 -1.67 -4.30 27.78
C ALA A 290 -3.14 -4.75 27.92
N GLY A 291 -4.09 -3.89 27.56
CA GLY A 291 -5.47 -4.31 27.32
C GLY A 291 -5.54 -5.34 26.20
N ASN A 292 -6.35 -6.38 26.38
CA ASN A 292 -6.50 -7.46 25.42
C ASN A 292 -7.96 -7.66 25.04
N ILE A 293 -8.25 -7.67 23.75
CA ILE A 293 -9.53 -8.12 23.19
C ILE A 293 -9.20 -9.23 22.19
N ILE A 294 -9.50 -10.48 22.55
CA ILE A 294 -9.03 -11.65 21.81
C ILE A 294 -10.17 -12.63 21.56
N SER A 295 -10.31 -13.07 20.33
CA SER A 295 -11.32 -14.03 19.90
C SER A 295 -10.71 -15.17 19.08
N SER A 296 -11.18 -16.38 19.27
CA SER A 296 -10.89 -17.49 18.36
C SER A 296 -11.79 -17.51 17.12
N GLY A 297 -12.84 -16.69 17.08
CA GLY A 297 -13.70 -16.44 15.92
C GLY A 297 -13.50 -15.00 15.40
N ASN A 298 -14.60 -14.28 15.35
CA ASN A 298 -14.66 -12.91 14.84
C ASN A 298 -14.70 -11.87 15.97
N ILE A 299 -14.15 -10.68 15.69
CA ILE A 299 -14.37 -9.48 16.51
C ILE A 299 -15.07 -8.44 15.65
N ASN A 300 -16.20 -7.93 16.13
CA ASN A 300 -16.92 -6.82 15.51
C ASN A 300 -17.06 -5.69 16.52
N ILE A 301 -16.52 -4.52 16.20
CA ILE A 301 -16.53 -3.33 17.06
C ILE A 301 -17.17 -2.17 16.32
N ASP A 302 -18.21 -1.62 16.91
CA ASP A 302 -18.82 -0.34 16.52
C ASP A 302 -18.69 0.65 17.67
N SER A 303 -17.85 1.66 17.50
CA SER A 303 -17.49 2.58 18.59
C SER A 303 -17.29 4.02 18.11
N GLY A 304 -16.91 4.89 19.01
CA GLY A 304 -16.23 6.15 18.72
C GLY A 304 -14.73 5.95 18.66
N ALA A 305 -13.96 6.92 19.12
CA ALA A 305 -12.50 6.81 19.16
C ALA A 305 -12.05 5.54 19.91
N LEU A 306 -11.03 4.87 19.37
CA LEU A 306 -10.48 3.66 19.94
C LEU A 306 -8.99 3.84 20.18
N ASP A 307 -8.57 3.63 21.44
CA ASP A 307 -7.17 3.68 21.85
C ASP A 307 -6.66 2.28 22.19
N ASN A 308 -5.80 1.75 21.32
CA ASN A 308 -5.11 0.48 21.48
C ASN A 308 -3.62 0.69 21.78
N THR A 309 -3.25 1.78 22.45
CA THR A 309 -1.84 2.06 22.80
C THR A 309 -1.29 0.98 23.73
N ASN A 310 -0.26 0.27 23.24
CA ASN A 310 0.32 -0.91 23.92
C ASN A 310 -0.72 -1.99 24.29
N GLY A 311 -1.84 -2.00 23.57
CA GLY A 311 -2.88 -3.01 23.68
C GLY A 311 -2.82 -4.05 22.57
N LYS A 312 -3.59 -5.10 22.72
CA LYS A 312 -3.72 -6.17 21.72
C LYS A 312 -5.19 -6.38 21.34
N MET A 313 -5.44 -6.47 20.05
CA MET A 313 -6.70 -6.92 19.51
C MET A 313 -6.42 -8.02 18.48
N ALA A 314 -6.94 -9.21 18.71
CA ALA A 314 -6.66 -10.36 17.85
C ALA A 314 -7.88 -11.23 17.64
N ALA A 315 -8.15 -11.58 16.39
CA ALA A 315 -9.18 -12.53 16.00
C ALA A 315 -8.58 -13.60 15.09
N SER A 316 -8.99 -14.86 15.28
CA SER A 316 -8.51 -15.92 14.39
C SER A 316 -9.11 -15.80 13.00
N GLU A 317 -10.34 -15.32 12.86
CA GLU A 317 -11.03 -15.15 11.58
C GLU A 317 -11.02 -13.68 11.15
N LYS A 318 -12.03 -12.91 11.43
CA LYS A 318 -12.18 -11.53 11.01
C LYS A 318 -12.22 -10.56 12.19
N LEU A 319 -11.47 -9.48 12.09
CA LEU A 319 -11.59 -8.33 12.99
C LEU A 319 -12.08 -7.15 12.18
N GLU A 320 -13.26 -6.66 12.54
CA GLU A 320 -13.88 -5.50 11.91
C GLU A 320 -14.10 -4.39 12.94
N ILE A 321 -13.57 -3.20 12.65
CA ILE A 321 -13.70 -2.02 13.51
C ILE A 321 -14.30 -0.87 12.69
N ASN A 322 -15.43 -0.34 13.19
CA ASN A 322 -15.99 0.89 12.72
C ASN A 322 -15.97 1.92 13.86
N THR A 323 -15.16 2.95 13.73
CA THR A 323 -15.05 4.03 14.73
C THR A 323 -15.97 5.21 14.44
N ASN A 324 -16.88 5.08 13.47
CA ASN A 324 -17.78 6.16 13.07
C ASN A 324 -17.05 7.47 12.79
N ASN A 325 -16.00 7.38 11.98
CA ASN A 325 -15.14 8.49 11.58
C ASN A 325 -14.35 9.16 12.72
N ASN A 326 -14.13 8.44 13.82
CA ASN A 326 -13.28 8.87 14.92
C ASN A 326 -11.90 8.19 14.82
N LYS A 327 -10.91 8.71 15.54
CA LYS A 327 -9.53 8.23 15.51
C LYS A 327 -9.40 6.82 16.09
N LEU A 328 -8.62 5.97 15.41
CA LEU A 328 -8.10 4.72 15.94
C LEU A 328 -6.60 4.87 16.15
N ILE A 329 -6.13 4.66 17.39
CA ILE A 329 -4.72 4.65 17.76
C ILE A 329 -4.28 3.21 17.97
N ASN A 330 -3.24 2.79 17.26
CA ASN A 330 -2.65 1.46 17.38
C ASN A 330 -1.13 1.59 17.59
N TYR A 331 -0.74 2.37 18.59
CA TYR A 331 0.65 2.62 18.94
C TYR A 331 1.23 1.48 19.80
N GLY A 332 2.48 1.09 19.53
CA GLY A 332 3.24 0.15 20.36
C GLY A 332 3.82 -1.01 19.55
N LYS A 333 5.02 -1.44 19.95
CA LYS A 333 5.79 -2.53 19.31
C LYS A 333 5.90 -3.75 20.21
N GLY A 334 5.97 -4.91 19.63
CA GLY A 334 6.21 -6.19 20.29
C GLY A 334 5.21 -7.29 19.87
N GLU A 335 5.49 -8.53 20.23
CA GLU A 335 4.68 -9.69 19.83
C GLU A 335 3.29 -9.71 20.49
N ARG A 336 3.15 -9.05 21.63
CA ARG A 336 1.93 -9.02 22.44
C ARG A 336 1.13 -7.73 22.28
N VAL A 337 1.40 -6.97 21.25
CA VAL A 337 0.83 -5.63 21.02
C VAL A 337 0.37 -5.52 19.57
N GLY A 338 -0.65 -4.71 19.33
CA GLY A 338 -1.13 -4.40 18.00
C GLY A 338 -2.41 -5.13 17.60
N ILE A 339 -2.72 -5.07 16.33
CA ILE A 339 -3.92 -5.66 15.74
C ILE A 339 -3.51 -6.80 14.83
N ASN A 340 -4.11 -7.97 15.03
CA ASN A 340 -3.84 -9.16 14.22
C ASN A 340 -5.12 -9.98 14.00
N ALA A 341 -5.40 -10.34 12.76
CA ALA A 341 -6.53 -11.22 12.45
C ALA A 341 -6.33 -11.94 11.11
N GLY A 342 -7.14 -12.95 10.84
CA GLY A 342 -7.24 -13.53 9.51
C GLY A 342 -7.58 -12.45 8.48
N ALA A 343 -8.71 -11.78 8.63
CA ALA A 343 -9.04 -10.58 7.86
C ALA A 343 -9.17 -9.38 8.81
N VAL A 344 -8.47 -8.28 8.50
CA VAL A 344 -8.59 -7.02 9.23
C VAL A 344 -9.33 -6.01 8.36
N VAL A 345 -10.45 -5.50 8.85
CA VAL A 345 -11.27 -4.49 8.17
C VAL A 345 -11.46 -3.30 9.09
N LEU A 346 -10.93 -2.16 8.69
CA LEU A 346 -10.96 -0.92 9.47
C LEU A 346 -11.69 0.18 8.71
N ASN A 347 -12.74 0.71 9.31
CA ASN A 347 -13.45 1.91 8.85
C ASN A 347 -13.31 2.97 9.94
N THR A 348 -12.42 3.93 9.74
CA THR A 348 -12.02 4.83 10.81
C THR A 348 -11.95 6.28 10.34
N GLY A 349 -11.90 7.21 11.29
CA GLY A 349 -11.31 8.51 11.06
C GLY A 349 -9.81 8.34 10.78
N VAL A 350 -8.95 9.10 11.44
CA VAL A 350 -7.51 8.89 11.31
C VAL A 350 -7.11 7.54 11.89
N LEU A 351 -6.46 6.71 11.08
CA LEU A 351 -5.77 5.49 11.53
C LEU A 351 -4.33 5.86 11.91
N ASP A 352 -4.05 5.88 13.20
CA ASP A 352 -2.73 6.18 13.75
C ASP A 352 -2.01 4.88 14.14
N ASN A 353 -1.23 4.35 13.21
CA ASN A 353 -0.40 3.16 13.39
C ASN A 353 1.08 3.50 13.60
N ARG A 354 1.38 4.69 14.12
CA ARG A 354 2.76 5.08 14.42
C ARG A 354 3.37 4.13 15.43
N ASP A 355 4.59 3.64 15.13
CA ASP A 355 5.25 2.63 15.94
C ASP A 355 4.36 1.41 16.26
N GLY A 356 3.29 1.20 15.51
CA GLY A 356 2.31 0.15 15.69
C GLY A 356 2.50 -1.05 14.77
N SER A 357 1.69 -2.07 15.01
CA SER A 357 1.69 -3.30 14.21
C SER A 357 0.25 -3.67 13.82
N LEU A 358 0.04 -3.80 12.53
CA LEU A 358 -1.21 -4.24 11.91
C LEU A 358 -0.90 -5.43 11.00
N LYS A 359 -1.36 -6.63 11.38
CA LYS A 359 -1.03 -7.89 10.70
C LYS A 359 -2.29 -8.69 10.38
N GLY A 360 -2.23 -9.43 9.29
CA GLY A 360 -3.33 -10.33 8.90
C GLY A 360 -3.04 -11.16 7.68
N TYR A 361 -4.00 -11.99 7.29
CA TYR A 361 -3.96 -12.60 5.96
C TYR A 361 -4.35 -11.55 4.90
N ASN A 362 -5.48 -10.87 5.09
CA ASN A 362 -5.85 -9.69 4.31
C ASN A 362 -6.07 -8.48 5.22
N ILE A 363 -5.72 -7.31 4.75
CA ILE A 363 -5.93 -6.04 5.46
C ILE A 363 -6.64 -5.06 4.54
N SER A 364 -7.74 -4.50 5.01
CA SER A 364 -8.48 -3.43 4.35
C SER A 364 -8.70 -2.29 5.34
N ALA A 365 -8.26 -1.09 5.00
CA ALA A 365 -8.49 0.11 5.79
C ALA A 365 -9.06 1.21 4.92
N ASN A 366 -10.21 1.74 5.32
CA ASN A 366 -10.83 2.93 4.74
C ASN A 366 -10.88 4.00 5.84
N SER A 367 -10.05 5.01 5.72
CA SER A 367 -9.79 5.98 6.77
C SER A 367 -9.77 7.40 6.23
N SER A 368 -10.01 8.38 7.10
CA SER A 368 -9.88 9.80 6.70
C SER A 368 -8.41 10.21 6.50
N GLY A 369 -7.49 9.55 7.17
CA GLY A 369 -6.04 9.66 7.02
C GLY A 369 -5.38 8.42 7.60
N ILE A 370 -4.19 8.07 7.14
CA ILE A 370 -3.43 6.90 7.63
C ILE A 370 -2.01 7.35 7.95
N ASN A 371 -1.57 7.08 9.18
CA ASN A 371 -0.20 7.34 9.59
C ASN A 371 0.48 6.05 10.06
N ASN A 372 1.37 5.52 9.22
CA ASN A 372 2.18 4.32 9.49
C ASN A 372 3.67 4.68 9.72
N THR A 373 3.95 5.89 10.20
CA THR A 373 5.34 6.30 10.50
C THR A 373 5.97 5.35 11.53
N HIS A 374 7.12 4.76 11.20
CA HIS A 374 7.79 3.69 11.96
C HIS A 374 6.90 2.46 12.23
N GLY A 375 5.72 2.40 11.65
CA GLY A 375 4.76 1.32 11.85
C GLY A 375 4.91 0.17 10.86
N ILE A 376 4.20 -0.92 11.14
CA ILE A 376 4.19 -2.13 10.32
C ILE A 376 2.73 -2.41 9.91
N ILE A 377 2.52 -2.56 8.60
CA ILE A 377 1.30 -3.11 8.00
C ILE A 377 1.73 -4.30 7.14
N GLU A 378 1.38 -5.50 7.57
CA GLU A 378 1.88 -6.73 6.94
C GLU A 378 0.77 -7.76 6.75
N ALA A 379 0.67 -8.29 5.53
CA ALA A 379 -0.31 -9.32 5.18
C ALA A 379 0.35 -10.48 4.42
N SER A 380 -0.21 -11.67 4.57
CA SER A 380 0.16 -12.80 3.70
C SER A 380 -0.52 -12.69 2.33
N GLY A 381 -1.76 -12.22 2.29
CA GLY A 381 -2.55 -11.93 1.09
C GLY A 381 -2.53 -10.46 0.68
N ASN A 382 -3.68 -9.83 0.63
CA ASN A 382 -3.83 -8.49 0.07
C ASN A 382 -3.82 -7.37 1.13
N ILE A 383 -3.34 -6.19 0.75
CA ILE A 383 -3.49 -4.95 1.50
C ILE A 383 -4.18 -3.92 0.61
N ASP A 384 -5.31 -3.40 1.10
CA ASP A 384 -6.06 -2.31 0.47
C ASP A 384 -6.18 -1.15 1.46
N LEU A 385 -5.53 -0.04 1.17
CA LEU A 385 -5.53 1.17 1.99
C LEU A 385 -6.17 2.32 1.21
N VAL A 386 -7.25 2.85 1.74
CA VAL A 386 -7.96 4.01 1.16
C VAL A 386 -7.97 5.13 2.20
N SER A 387 -7.57 6.31 1.78
CA SER A 387 -7.56 7.51 2.61
C SER A 387 -8.18 8.69 1.89
N ASN A 388 -8.99 9.47 2.59
CA ASN A 388 -9.52 10.74 2.09
C ASN A 388 -8.49 11.89 2.16
N LEU A 389 -7.39 11.70 2.90
CA LEU A 389 -6.28 12.64 3.05
C LEU A 389 -4.97 11.89 2.78
N ASP A 390 -3.90 12.30 3.47
CA ASP A 390 -2.58 11.73 3.28
C ASP A 390 -2.42 10.33 3.89
N ILE A 391 -1.54 9.55 3.30
CA ILE A 391 -1.02 8.30 3.85
C ILE A 391 0.48 8.48 4.08
N TYR A 392 0.91 8.35 5.34
CA TYR A 392 2.32 8.42 5.73
C TYR A 392 2.86 7.02 6.02
N ASN A 393 3.95 6.67 5.37
CA ASN A 393 4.76 5.48 5.62
C ASN A 393 6.23 5.85 5.82
N THR A 394 6.50 7.02 6.43
CA THR A 394 7.86 7.48 6.74
C THR A 394 8.56 6.47 7.65
N GLU A 395 9.71 5.94 7.20
CA GLU A 395 10.44 4.89 7.93
C GLU A 395 9.55 3.70 8.35
N GLY A 396 8.42 3.51 7.66
CA GLY A 396 7.45 2.46 7.92
C GLY A 396 7.53 1.31 6.93
N ARG A 397 6.74 0.27 7.18
CA ARG A 397 6.67 -0.94 6.36
C ARG A 397 5.22 -1.23 5.95
N ILE A 398 5.01 -1.44 4.66
CA ILE A 398 3.76 -1.98 4.11
C ILE A 398 4.16 -3.15 3.20
N ARG A 399 3.81 -4.37 3.58
CA ARG A 399 4.33 -5.57 2.93
C ARG A 399 3.26 -6.66 2.76
N THR A 400 3.27 -7.32 1.60
CA THR A 400 2.55 -8.57 1.38
C THR A 400 3.51 -9.69 0.98
N ALA A 401 3.17 -10.93 1.35
CA ALA A 401 3.95 -12.09 0.93
C ALA A 401 3.66 -12.46 -0.54
N THR A 402 2.39 -12.60 -0.91
CA THR A 402 1.99 -13.06 -2.26
C THR A 402 0.97 -12.15 -2.94
N GLY A 403 0.21 -11.38 -2.19
CA GLY A 403 -0.91 -10.60 -2.70
C GLY A 403 -0.52 -9.26 -3.32
N HIS A 404 -1.54 -8.44 -3.53
CA HIS A 404 -1.37 -7.07 -3.99
C HIS A 404 -1.32 -6.09 -2.82
N ILE A 405 -0.71 -4.93 -3.09
CA ILE A 405 -0.85 -3.72 -2.28
C ILE A 405 -1.55 -2.67 -3.14
N LYS A 406 -2.72 -2.22 -2.71
CA LYS A 406 -3.40 -1.06 -3.29
C LYS A 406 -3.45 0.06 -2.28
N ILE A 407 -2.92 1.20 -2.67
CA ILE A 407 -2.89 2.42 -1.87
C ILE A 407 -3.63 3.50 -2.66
N ASP A 408 -4.73 3.99 -2.11
CA ASP A 408 -5.51 5.06 -2.69
C ASP A 408 -5.54 6.26 -1.74
N ALA A 409 -4.69 7.25 -2.04
CA ALA A 409 -4.67 8.58 -1.46
C ALA A 409 -4.97 9.62 -2.53
N SER A 410 -5.98 9.37 -3.37
CA SER A 410 -6.30 10.19 -4.56
C SER A 410 -6.59 11.65 -4.24
N LYS A 411 -6.94 11.97 -3.01
CA LYS A 411 -7.19 13.34 -2.52
C LYS A 411 -6.05 13.91 -1.67
N GLY A 412 -4.95 13.19 -1.52
CA GLY A 412 -3.81 13.58 -0.70
C GLY A 412 -2.49 13.07 -1.22
N ILE A 413 -1.51 12.99 -0.34
CA ILE A 413 -0.14 12.57 -0.61
C ILE A 413 0.06 11.15 -0.05
N PHE A 414 0.68 10.28 -0.85
CA PHE A 414 1.31 9.07 -0.32
C PHE A 414 2.78 9.35 -0.06
N ASN A 415 3.20 9.30 1.19
CA ASN A 415 4.55 9.60 1.63
C ASN A 415 5.25 8.33 2.12
N ASN A 416 6.20 7.82 1.32
CA ASN A 416 7.02 6.62 1.60
C ASN A 416 8.50 6.99 1.80
N ASN A 417 8.77 8.17 2.31
CA ASN A 417 10.13 8.68 2.43
C ASN A 417 10.96 7.98 3.52
N LYS A 418 12.30 8.05 3.36
CA LYS A 418 13.28 7.49 4.31
C LYS A 418 13.09 6.00 4.61
N THR A 419 12.62 5.24 3.63
CA THR A 419 12.43 3.79 3.77
C THR A 419 13.50 2.98 3.05
N ARG A 420 14.38 3.63 2.26
CA ARG A 420 15.48 2.96 1.58
C ARG A 420 16.55 2.56 2.58
N THR A 421 16.82 1.24 2.68
CA THR A 421 17.89 0.68 3.51
C THR A 421 19.09 0.35 2.64
N ALA A 422 20.29 0.48 3.19
CA ALA A 422 21.53 0.19 2.48
C ALA A 422 21.74 -1.32 2.27
N ASP A 423 21.22 -2.15 3.16
CA ASP A 423 21.37 -3.61 3.11
C ASP A 423 20.07 -4.30 2.66
N TYR A 424 20.22 -5.16 1.64
CA TYR A 424 19.11 -5.89 1.02
C TYR A 424 18.76 -7.20 1.72
N THR A 425 19.29 -7.45 2.89
CA THR A 425 19.10 -8.72 3.58
C THR A 425 17.89 -8.65 4.52
N SER A 426 16.82 -9.36 4.11
CA SER A 426 15.85 -9.98 5.01
C SER A 426 14.78 -9.09 5.70
N GLU A 427 14.24 -9.58 6.73
CA GLU A 427 13.01 -9.26 7.47
C GLU A 427 12.81 -7.79 7.93
N ASP A 428 13.86 -6.97 7.86
CA ASP A 428 13.83 -5.56 8.29
C ASP A 428 13.64 -4.54 7.16
N THR A 429 13.25 -4.99 5.96
CA THR A 429 13.07 -4.11 4.81
C THR A 429 11.90 -3.16 5.03
N LEU A 430 12.18 -1.86 5.04
CA LEU A 430 11.18 -0.80 5.12
C LEU A 430 10.58 -0.48 3.74
N GLY A 431 9.54 0.35 3.71
CA GLY A 431 8.89 0.79 2.49
C GLY A 431 7.75 -0.11 2.06
N VAL A 432 7.46 -0.11 0.77
CA VAL A 432 6.39 -0.92 0.17
C VAL A 432 7.01 -2.14 -0.51
N ALA A 433 6.53 -3.32 -0.15
CA ALA A 433 6.95 -4.57 -0.79
C ALA A 433 5.72 -5.43 -1.11
N ALA A 434 5.32 -5.45 -2.36
CA ALA A 434 4.19 -6.25 -2.83
C ALA A 434 4.65 -7.61 -3.37
N GLY A 435 3.80 -8.62 -3.21
CA GLY A 435 3.97 -9.93 -3.81
C GLY A 435 3.68 -9.93 -5.32
N GLU A 436 3.37 -11.12 -5.85
CA GLU A 436 3.05 -11.28 -7.27
C GLU A 436 1.79 -10.52 -7.72
N GLY A 437 0.91 -10.20 -6.79
CA GLY A 437 -0.28 -9.40 -7.05
C GLY A 437 -0.01 -7.95 -7.47
N GLY A 438 1.21 -7.47 -7.25
CA GLY A 438 1.62 -6.13 -7.67
C GLY A 438 1.31 -5.01 -6.68
N ALA A 439 1.78 -3.83 -6.99
CA ALA A 439 1.51 -2.61 -6.23
C ALA A 439 0.81 -1.57 -7.12
N GLU A 440 -0.33 -1.07 -6.68
CA GLU A 440 -1.02 0.06 -7.30
C GLU A 440 -1.09 1.22 -6.30
N ILE A 441 -0.56 2.37 -6.68
CA ILE A 441 -0.50 3.55 -5.82
C ILE A 441 -1.13 4.74 -6.54
N LYS A 442 -2.20 5.25 -5.96
CA LYS A 442 -2.93 6.44 -6.44
C LYS A 442 -2.79 7.56 -5.43
N ALA A 443 -2.37 8.74 -5.86
CA ALA A 443 -2.24 9.93 -5.02
C ALA A 443 -2.16 11.20 -5.86
N ILE A 444 -2.37 12.37 -5.24
CA ILE A 444 -2.02 13.64 -5.87
C ILE A 444 -0.51 13.68 -6.09
N THR A 445 0.26 13.33 -5.04
CA THR A 445 1.71 13.21 -5.10
C THR A 445 2.14 11.91 -4.43
N VAL A 446 3.01 11.16 -5.11
CA VAL A 446 3.71 10.02 -4.52
C VAL A 446 5.12 10.49 -4.16
N ASN A 447 5.43 10.53 -2.88
CA ASN A 447 6.75 10.89 -2.36
C ASN A 447 7.51 9.65 -1.92
N ASN A 448 8.43 9.19 -2.76
CA ASN A 448 9.35 8.09 -2.47
C ASN A 448 10.80 8.58 -2.30
N GLN A 449 10.99 9.82 -1.82
CA GLN A 449 12.33 10.37 -1.62
C GLN A 449 13.11 9.56 -0.58
N SER A 450 14.29 9.07 -0.97
CA SER A 450 15.08 8.13 -0.16
C SER A 450 14.23 6.96 0.36
N GLY A 451 13.19 6.60 -0.38
CA GLY A 451 12.29 5.49 -0.09
C GLY A 451 12.53 4.30 -1.00
N GLN A 452 11.80 3.22 -0.74
CA GLN A 452 11.81 2.06 -1.62
C GLN A 452 10.42 1.48 -1.82
N ILE A 453 10.13 1.13 -3.07
CA ILE A 453 8.91 0.43 -3.47
C ILE A 453 9.33 -0.73 -4.36
N GLY A 454 8.99 -1.93 -3.94
CA GLY A 454 9.28 -3.16 -4.65
C GLY A 454 8.02 -4.00 -4.89
N SER A 455 8.06 -4.81 -5.93
CA SER A 455 6.99 -5.76 -6.25
C SER A 455 7.53 -6.96 -7.00
N ASN A 456 7.10 -8.15 -6.62
CA ASN A 456 7.31 -9.38 -7.41
C ASN A 456 6.35 -9.45 -8.63
N GLY A 457 5.37 -8.56 -8.70
CA GLY A 457 4.50 -8.33 -9.84
C GLY A 457 4.83 -7.02 -10.55
N THR A 458 3.79 -6.30 -10.92
CA THR A 458 3.88 -4.96 -11.51
C THR A 458 3.85 -3.87 -10.45
N ILE A 459 4.36 -2.69 -10.80
CA ILE A 459 4.12 -1.45 -10.07
C ILE A 459 3.32 -0.50 -10.97
N SER A 460 2.26 0.08 -10.46
CA SER A 460 1.45 1.08 -11.15
C SER A 460 1.30 2.34 -10.28
N PHE A 461 1.71 3.48 -10.84
CA PHE A 461 1.48 4.78 -10.24
C PHE A 461 0.44 5.55 -11.05
N ILE A 462 -0.56 6.08 -10.37
CA ILE A 462 -1.56 7.00 -10.94
C ILE A 462 -1.56 8.25 -10.08
N SER A 463 -1.04 9.34 -10.63
CA SER A 463 -0.92 10.62 -9.92
C SER A 463 -1.43 11.77 -10.78
N THR A 464 -2.14 12.71 -10.18
CA THR A 464 -2.51 13.95 -10.85
C THR A 464 -1.39 15.00 -10.81
N GLY A 465 -0.41 14.79 -9.94
CA GLY A 465 0.77 15.65 -9.79
C GLY A 465 2.06 14.88 -10.07
N LYS A 466 2.91 14.71 -9.08
CA LYS A 466 4.27 14.18 -9.22
C LYS A 466 4.40 12.79 -8.59
N VAL A 467 5.12 11.91 -9.28
CA VAL A 467 5.74 10.72 -8.68
C VAL A 467 7.22 11.04 -8.46
N ASP A 468 7.65 11.15 -7.21
CA ASP A 468 8.98 11.58 -6.83
C ASP A 468 9.79 10.43 -6.21
N ASN A 469 10.72 9.89 -7.00
CA ASN A 469 11.66 8.85 -6.57
C ASN A 469 13.08 9.39 -6.33
N PHE A 470 13.24 10.67 -6.00
CA PHE A 470 14.56 11.26 -5.76
C PHE A 470 15.34 10.51 -4.68
N LYS A 471 16.55 10.05 -5.01
CA LYS A 471 17.39 9.17 -4.16
C LYS A 471 16.69 7.86 -3.71
N GLY A 472 15.54 7.54 -4.29
CA GLY A 472 14.77 6.36 -3.96
C GLY A 472 15.15 5.13 -4.77
N LYS A 473 14.39 4.05 -4.55
CA LYS A 473 14.51 2.79 -5.28
C LYS A 473 13.13 2.30 -5.71
N LEU A 474 13.01 1.95 -6.97
CA LEU A 474 11.87 1.22 -7.53
C LEU A 474 12.37 -0.12 -8.10
N SER A 475 11.67 -1.21 -7.79
CA SER A 475 12.01 -2.54 -8.30
C SER A 475 10.74 -3.32 -8.63
N ALA A 476 10.56 -3.70 -9.89
CA ALA A 476 9.38 -4.46 -10.34
C ALA A 476 9.81 -5.66 -11.19
N GLU A 477 9.31 -6.86 -10.87
CA GLU A 477 9.66 -8.07 -11.60
C GLU A 477 8.88 -8.27 -12.91
N LYS A 478 7.68 -7.68 -13.04
CA LYS A 478 6.83 -7.93 -14.21
C LYS A 478 6.53 -6.70 -15.06
N GLY A 479 6.74 -5.50 -14.53
CA GLY A 479 6.52 -4.28 -15.29
C GLY A 479 6.25 -3.05 -14.43
N LEU A 480 6.33 -1.87 -15.07
CA LEU A 480 6.10 -0.59 -14.41
C LEU A 480 5.20 0.29 -15.30
N THR A 481 4.17 0.84 -14.71
CA THR A 481 3.32 1.85 -15.36
C THR A 481 3.34 3.13 -14.53
N ILE A 482 3.58 4.27 -15.17
CA ILE A 482 3.52 5.58 -14.52
C ILE A 482 2.61 6.48 -15.34
N LYS A 483 1.53 6.94 -14.75
CA LYS A 483 0.66 7.97 -15.29
C LYS A 483 0.62 9.14 -14.32
N ALA A 484 1.23 10.28 -14.71
CA ALA A 484 1.40 11.42 -13.83
C ALA A 484 1.58 12.72 -14.62
N LYS A 485 1.66 13.84 -13.92
CA LYS A 485 2.17 15.08 -14.52
C LYS A 485 3.69 14.99 -14.69
N ASN A 486 4.41 14.71 -13.61
CA ASN A 486 5.86 14.59 -13.60
C ASN A 486 6.33 13.30 -12.92
N PHE A 487 7.48 12.79 -13.37
CA PHE A 487 8.19 11.71 -12.70
C PHE A 487 9.66 12.12 -12.48
N SER A 488 10.16 11.92 -11.27
CA SER A 488 11.55 12.17 -10.91
C SER A 488 12.23 10.87 -10.45
N ASN A 489 13.34 10.53 -11.09
CA ASN A 489 14.25 9.45 -10.70
C ASN A 489 15.66 10.01 -10.41
N GLY A 490 15.75 11.27 -10.01
CA GLY A 490 17.03 11.95 -9.77
C GLY A 490 17.86 11.26 -8.69
N GLN A 491 19.14 10.93 -8.98
CA GLN A 491 20.04 10.20 -8.07
C GLN A 491 19.45 8.89 -7.52
N ALA A 492 18.50 8.31 -8.21
CA ALA A 492 17.74 7.14 -7.80
C ALA A 492 18.03 5.92 -8.66
N GLY A 493 17.53 4.76 -8.24
CA GLY A 493 17.58 3.52 -8.99
C GLY A 493 16.19 2.98 -9.29
N THR A 494 15.90 2.78 -10.56
CA THR A 494 14.70 2.05 -11.00
C THR A 494 15.14 0.85 -11.81
N SER A 495 14.72 -0.35 -11.39
CA SER A 495 15.00 -1.62 -12.05
C SER A 495 13.71 -2.36 -12.32
N VAL A 496 13.45 -2.68 -13.57
CA VAL A 496 12.25 -3.39 -14.02
C VAL A 496 12.63 -4.57 -14.88
N ASN A 497 12.10 -5.74 -14.57
CA ASN A 497 12.35 -6.94 -15.37
C ASN A 497 11.33 -7.14 -16.51
N GLY A 498 10.27 -6.36 -16.57
CA GLY A 498 9.25 -6.39 -17.62
C GLY A 498 9.15 -5.07 -18.38
N ASN A 499 8.03 -4.88 -19.07
CA ASN A 499 7.78 -3.67 -19.86
C ASN A 499 7.51 -2.46 -18.98
N VAL A 500 7.87 -1.29 -19.50
CA VAL A 500 7.69 0.00 -18.86
C VAL A 500 6.82 0.88 -19.75
N THR A 501 5.74 1.41 -19.19
CA THR A 501 4.89 2.41 -19.85
C THR A 501 4.85 3.66 -18.99
N ILE A 502 5.31 4.78 -19.54
CA ILE A 502 5.32 6.08 -18.85
C ILE A 502 4.55 7.07 -19.70
N ASP A 503 3.50 7.66 -19.15
CA ASP A 503 2.66 8.65 -19.77
C ASP A 503 2.58 9.89 -18.87
N LEU A 504 3.33 10.93 -19.25
CA LEU A 504 3.44 12.17 -18.50
C LEU A 504 2.96 13.36 -19.31
N THR A 505 2.26 14.26 -18.67
CA THR A 505 1.90 15.55 -19.27
C THR A 505 2.98 16.62 -19.09
N GLY A 506 3.95 16.39 -18.23
CA GLY A 506 5.09 17.26 -17.94
C GLY A 506 6.42 16.56 -18.19
N GLU A 507 7.26 16.48 -17.17
CA GLU A 507 8.65 16.06 -17.27
C GLU A 507 8.91 14.64 -16.76
N PHE A 508 9.72 13.89 -17.53
CA PHE A 508 10.48 12.73 -17.07
C PHE A 508 11.90 13.19 -16.70
N ALA A 509 12.26 13.14 -15.43
CA ALA A 509 13.55 13.58 -14.92
C ALA A 509 14.33 12.41 -14.31
N ASN A 510 15.39 11.96 -15.00
CA ASN A 510 16.29 10.88 -14.56
C ASN A 510 17.69 11.42 -14.21
N ASN A 511 17.81 12.67 -13.83
CA ASN A 511 19.10 13.35 -13.60
C ASN A 511 20.01 12.56 -12.64
N ILE A 512 21.19 12.16 -13.13
CA ILE A 512 22.17 11.38 -12.36
C ILE A 512 21.58 10.05 -11.82
N GLY A 513 20.46 9.61 -12.35
CA GLY A 513 19.77 8.39 -11.96
C GLY A 513 20.08 7.20 -12.86
N ILE A 514 19.63 6.04 -12.45
CA ILE A 514 19.63 4.81 -13.28
C ILE A 514 18.19 4.38 -13.45
N PHE A 515 17.78 4.24 -14.69
CA PHE A 515 16.50 3.67 -15.06
C PHE A 515 16.74 2.51 -16.02
N SER A 516 16.60 1.28 -15.54
CA SER A 516 16.89 0.08 -16.31
C SER A 516 15.69 -0.85 -16.42
N ALA A 517 15.33 -1.17 -17.66
CA ALA A 517 14.39 -2.22 -18.02
C ALA A 517 15.01 -3.11 -19.12
N ARG A 518 16.16 -3.70 -18.83
CA ARG A 518 17.01 -4.38 -19.84
C ARG A 518 16.27 -5.48 -20.60
N ASN A 519 15.38 -6.20 -19.92
CA ASN A 519 14.61 -7.31 -20.53
C ASN A 519 13.22 -6.89 -20.99
N GLY A 520 12.83 -5.64 -20.83
CA GLY A 520 11.53 -5.10 -21.20
C GLY A 520 11.59 -3.89 -22.12
N ASP A 521 10.51 -3.63 -22.80
CA ASP A 521 10.37 -2.48 -23.69
C ASP A 521 9.97 -1.24 -22.89
N ILE A 522 10.59 -0.11 -23.18
CA ILE A 522 10.26 1.19 -22.62
C ILE A 522 9.46 2.01 -23.63
N SER A 523 8.24 2.37 -23.27
CA SER A 523 7.43 3.37 -23.95
C SER A 523 7.30 4.60 -23.03
N LEU A 524 7.94 5.69 -23.42
CA LEU A 524 7.99 6.93 -22.66
C LEU A 524 7.38 8.08 -23.44
N LYS A 525 6.29 8.63 -22.93
CA LYS A 525 5.66 9.84 -23.44
C LYS A 525 5.75 10.94 -22.38
N ALA A 526 6.27 12.12 -22.78
CA ALA A 526 6.38 13.27 -21.89
C ALA A 526 6.44 14.56 -22.70
N ASN A 527 6.34 15.70 -22.02
CA ASN A 527 6.62 16.99 -22.65
C ASN A 527 8.14 17.20 -22.77
N TYR A 528 8.84 16.93 -21.65
CA TYR A 528 10.30 16.98 -21.57
C TYR A 528 10.85 15.65 -21.05
N VAL A 529 11.95 15.20 -21.65
CA VAL A 529 12.69 14.03 -21.18
C VAL A 529 14.09 14.48 -20.80
N ASN A 530 14.44 14.35 -19.54
CA ASN A 530 15.74 14.76 -19.00
C ASN A 530 16.47 13.53 -18.44
N ASN A 531 17.48 13.08 -19.17
CA ASN A 531 18.37 11.97 -18.79
C ASN A 531 19.80 12.46 -18.49
N SER A 532 19.99 13.73 -18.13
CA SER A 532 21.32 14.32 -17.96
C SER A 532 22.14 13.63 -16.88
N GLY A 533 23.40 13.28 -17.18
CA GLY A 533 24.30 12.58 -16.26
C GLY A 533 23.84 11.18 -15.87
N ALA A 534 22.90 10.57 -16.58
CA ALA A 534 22.16 9.40 -16.16
C ALA A 534 22.25 8.23 -17.14
N VAL A 535 21.66 7.11 -16.75
CA VAL A 535 21.45 5.92 -17.62
C VAL A 535 19.97 5.70 -17.81
N LEU A 536 19.54 5.56 -19.05
CA LEU A 536 18.24 5.04 -19.45
C LEU A 536 18.45 3.82 -20.35
N GLU A 537 18.03 2.66 -19.90
CA GLU A 537 18.29 1.39 -20.55
C GLU A 537 17.01 0.56 -20.71
N GLY A 538 16.79 0.01 -21.90
CA GLY A 538 15.68 -0.89 -22.17
C GLY A 538 16.01 -1.90 -23.27
N ARG A 539 15.15 -2.91 -23.46
CA ARG A 539 15.26 -3.82 -24.61
C ARG A 539 14.98 -3.06 -25.92
N ASN A 540 13.78 -2.57 -26.09
CA ASN A 540 13.45 -1.52 -27.04
C ASN A 540 13.16 -0.23 -26.26
N VAL A 541 13.55 0.89 -26.78
CA VAL A 541 13.27 2.20 -26.16
C VAL A 541 12.59 3.09 -27.17
N ASN A 542 11.36 3.48 -26.87
CA ASN A 542 10.58 4.42 -27.66
C ASN A 542 10.28 5.65 -26.83
N ILE A 543 10.78 6.81 -27.25
CA ILE A 543 10.60 8.10 -26.58
C ILE A 543 9.80 9.03 -27.49
N GLU A 544 8.70 9.54 -26.98
CA GLU A 544 7.90 10.59 -27.60
C GLU A 544 7.92 11.84 -26.69
N ALA A 545 8.70 12.84 -27.04
CA ALA A 545 8.76 14.12 -26.35
C ALA A 545 8.04 15.21 -27.15
N LYS A 546 7.11 15.90 -26.53
CA LYS A 546 6.39 17.00 -27.19
C LYS A 546 7.27 18.24 -27.39
N ASP A 547 8.36 18.35 -26.64
CA ASP A 547 9.29 19.43 -26.77
C ASP A 547 10.72 18.91 -26.98
N TRP A 548 11.45 18.52 -25.93
CA TRP A 548 12.85 18.16 -26.08
C TRP A 548 13.27 16.94 -25.24
N VAL A 549 14.40 16.34 -25.68
CA VAL A 549 15.12 15.28 -24.97
C VAL A 549 16.51 15.76 -24.63
N ASN A 550 16.89 15.71 -23.37
CA ASN A 550 18.23 16.01 -22.87
C ASN A 550 18.92 14.71 -22.43
N ASN A 551 19.95 14.32 -23.19
CA ASN A 551 20.83 13.18 -22.88
C ASN A 551 22.28 13.65 -22.68
N LYS A 552 22.48 14.89 -22.21
CA LYS A 552 23.79 15.46 -21.98
C LYS A 552 24.55 14.71 -20.88
N ASP A 553 25.84 14.41 -21.11
CA ASP A 553 26.70 13.66 -20.18
C ASP A 553 26.11 12.30 -19.78
N ALA A 554 25.35 11.64 -20.63
CA ALA A 554 24.47 10.54 -20.27
C ALA A 554 24.56 9.37 -21.25
N LEU A 555 24.01 8.22 -20.86
CA LEU A 555 23.85 7.06 -21.72
C LEU A 555 22.36 6.71 -21.86
N LEU A 556 21.91 6.63 -23.09
CA LEU A 556 20.61 6.08 -23.47
C LEU A 556 20.85 4.89 -24.40
N VAL A 557 20.52 3.68 -23.94
CA VAL A 557 20.80 2.45 -24.65
C VAL A 557 19.55 1.57 -24.81
N ALA A 558 19.32 1.13 -26.04
CA ALA A 558 18.36 0.07 -26.35
C ALA A 558 19.12 -1.19 -26.80
N HIS A 559 18.84 -2.31 -26.16
CA HIS A 559 19.47 -3.60 -26.54
C HIS A 559 18.95 -4.15 -27.87
N GLN A 560 17.85 -3.60 -28.35
CA GLN A 560 17.32 -3.78 -29.70
C GLN A 560 17.17 -2.40 -30.35
N LYS A 561 15.98 -1.94 -30.63
CA LYS A 561 15.78 -0.68 -31.37
C LYS A 561 15.58 0.53 -30.46
N LEU A 562 16.28 1.62 -30.76
CA LEU A 562 16.09 2.93 -30.14
C LEU A 562 15.30 3.83 -31.10
N VAL A 563 14.16 4.36 -30.65
CA VAL A 563 13.35 5.32 -31.40
C VAL A 563 13.17 6.56 -30.53
N ILE A 564 13.52 7.73 -31.06
CA ILE A 564 13.33 9.01 -30.39
C ILE A 564 12.60 9.98 -31.34
N ASN A 565 11.42 10.40 -30.90
CA ASN A 565 10.65 11.47 -31.53
C ASN A 565 10.60 12.64 -30.55
N ALA A 566 11.34 13.71 -30.83
CA ALA A 566 11.30 14.94 -30.08
C ALA A 566 10.94 16.10 -31.02
N VAL A 567 9.89 16.84 -30.72
CA VAL A 567 9.41 17.87 -31.66
C VAL A 567 10.44 18.93 -31.92
N ASN A 568 11.11 19.46 -30.88
CA ASN A 568 11.96 20.61 -31.02
C ASN A 568 13.47 20.30 -31.01
N HIS A 569 13.96 19.57 -30.02
CA HIS A 569 15.41 19.43 -29.87
C HIS A 569 15.80 18.16 -29.14
N ILE A 570 16.95 17.59 -29.52
CA ILE A 570 17.67 16.57 -28.80
C ILE A 570 19.06 17.10 -28.46
N ASP A 571 19.39 17.19 -27.19
CA ASP A 571 20.75 17.43 -26.72
C ASP A 571 21.38 16.11 -26.28
N ASN A 572 22.27 15.58 -27.11
CA ASN A 572 23.06 14.38 -26.85
C ASN A 572 24.53 14.73 -26.64
N SER A 573 24.82 15.95 -26.19
CA SER A 573 26.21 16.43 -26.08
C SER A 573 26.95 15.79 -24.88
N ASN A 574 28.28 15.87 -24.95
CA ASN A 574 29.23 15.53 -23.90
C ASN A 574 29.18 14.06 -23.44
N GLY A 575 28.68 13.13 -24.26
CA GLY A 575 28.64 11.71 -23.93
C GLY A 575 30.01 11.09 -23.64
N GLU A 576 31.11 11.65 -24.19
CA GLU A 576 32.48 11.25 -23.89
C GLU A 576 32.87 11.47 -22.43
N TYR A 577 32.21 12.41 -21.72
CA TYR A 577 32.44 12.71 -20.31
C TYR A 577 31.54 11.92 -19.36
N PHE A 578 30.69 11.04 -19.90
CA PHE A 578 29.78 10.23 -19.09
C PHE A 578 30.54 9.42 -18.02
N GLY A 579 30.12 9.56 -16.77
CA GLY A 579 30.71 8.88 -15.62
C GLY A 579 31.94 9.53 -15.01
N HIS A 580 32.46 10.61 -15.59
CA HIS A 580 33.66 11.29 -15.07
C HIS A 580 33.34 12.29 -13.92
N ASP A 581 32.22 13.00 -14.00
CA ASP A 581 31.95 14.15 -13.11
C ASP A 581 31.14 13.83 -11.84
N TYR A 582 30.47 12.67 -11.78
CA TYR A 582 29.45 12.44 -10.75
C TYR A 582 29.77 11.27 -9.80
N GLY A 583 30.92 10.60 -9.92
CA GLY A 583 31.30 9.49 -9.02
C GLY A 583 30.28 8.34 -8.98
N ILE A 584 29.42 8.24 -9.97
CA ILE A 584 28.46 7.15 -10.08
C ILE A 584 29.22 5.90 -10.50
N TYR A 585 29.62 5.11 -9.52
CA TYR A 585 30.17 3.77 -9.71
C TYR A 585 29.05 2.84 -10.18
N LEU A 586 28.75 2.91 -11.45
CA LEU A 586 27.85 1.97 -12.12
C LEU A 586 28.69 0.85 -12.71
N GLY A 587 28.26 -0.39 -12.61
CA GLY A 587 28.87 -1.52 -13.28
C GLY A 587 28.89 -1.44 -14.82
N MET A 588 28.65 -0.25 -15.36
CA MET A 588 28.70 0.13 -16.78
C MET A 588 29.89 1.03 -17.12
N MET A 589 30.84 1.20 -16.23
CA MET A 589 31.96 2.16 -16.36
C MET A 589 32.87 1.98 -17.59
N ASN A 590 32.65 0.97 -18.41
CA ASN A 590 33.40 0.75 -19.65
C ASN A 590 32.63 1.11 -20.91
N GLN A 591 31.46 1.72 -20.83
CA GLN A 591 30.70 2.14 -21.99
C GLN A 591 30.69 3.68 -22.10
N PRO A 592 31.06 4.21 -23.27
CA PRO A 592 30.91 5.65 -23.51
C PRO A 592 29.42 6.02 -23.50
N GLY A 593 29.11 7.25 -23.10
CA GLY A 593 27.76 7.80 -23.16
C GLY A 593 27.28 8.03 -24.59
N GLY A 594 26.11 8.68 -24.73
CA GLY A 594 25.48 8.98 -25.98
C GLY A 594 24.21 8.15 -26.24
N LEU A 595 23.84 8.01 -27.49
CA LEU A 595 22.69 7.21 -27.95
C LEU A 595 23.20 5.92 -28.59
N ASP A 596 22.76 4.77 -28.08
CA ASP A 596 23.17 3.47 -28.55
C ASP A 596 21.94 2.57 -28.80
N GLY A 597 21.67 2.25 -30.04
CA GLY A 597 20.65 1.27 -30.43
C GLY A 597 21.31 0.04 -31.02
N LYS A 598 21.43 -1.04 -30.21
CA LYS A 598 22.14 -2.24 -30.67
C LYS A 598 21.48 -2.91 -31.86
N GLY A 599 20.19 -2.84 -32.03
CA GLY A 599 19.42 -3.34 -33.17
C GLY A 599 18.97 -2.25 -34.16
N GLY A 600 19.38 -1.01 -33.97
CA GLY A 600 19.06 0.12 -34.85
C GLY A 600 18.69 1.40 -34.08
N VAL A 601 18.79 2.53 -34.79
CA VAL A 601 18.44 3.84 -34.23
C VAL A 601 17.54 4.58 -35.20
N GLU A 602 16.47 5.18 -34.73
CA GLU A 602 15.56 6.04 -35.49
C GLU A 602 15.31 7.33 -34.73
N ILE A 603 15.62 8.47 -35.33
CA ILE A 603 15.54 9.78 -34.69
C ILE A 603 14.74 10.74 -35.57
N HIS A 604 13.74 11.35 -35.01
CA HIS A 604 12.97 12.44 -35.61
C HIS A 604 12.96 13.63 -34.66
N THR A 605 13.50 14.76 -35.10
CA THR A 605 13.48 16.01 -34.34
C THR A 605 13.71 17.21 -35.26
N ARG A 606 13.43 18.40 -34.74
CA ARG A 606 13.78 19.64 -35.46
C ARG A 606 15.30 19.87 -35.49
N SER A 607 15.99 19.67 -34.35
CA SER A 607 17.44 19.80 -34.28
C SER A 607 18.07 18.85 -33.31
N ILE A 608 19.31 18.46 -33.52
CA ILE A 608 20.09 17.59 -32.65
C ILE A 608 21.50 18.12 -32.42
N ASN A 609 21.94 18.16 -31.16
CA ASN A 609 23.28 18.43 -30.72
C ASN A 609 23.97 17.13 -30.28
N ASN A 610 24.91 16.63 -31.09
CA ASN A 610 25.73 15.44 -30.80
C ASN A 610 27.19 15.80 -30.50
N ASN A 611 27.50 17.05 -30.13
CA ASN A 611 28.87 17.48 -29.89
C ASN A 611 29.51 16.72 -28.73
N HIS A 612 30.77 16.23 -28.90
CA HIS A 612 31.49 15.44 -27.92
C HIS A 612 30.73 14.19 -27.47
N SER A 613 29.99 13.56 -28.38
CA SER A 613 29.18 12.38 -28.08
C SER A 613 29.11 11.39 -29.24
N ARG A 614 28.22 10.42 -29.14
CA ARG A 614 28.06 9.41 -30.17
C ARG A 614 26.59 9.04 -30.40
N ILE A 615 26.27 8.70 -31.64
CA ILE A 615 25.02 8.04 -32.03
C ILE A 615 25.44 6.78 -32.77
N VAL A 616 25.11 5.61 -32.22
CA VAL A 616 25.61 4.32 -32.75
C VAL A 616 24.45 3.35 -32.93
N ALA A 617 24.36 2.76 -34.12
CA ALA A 617 23.59 1.55 -34.37
C ALA A 617 24.58 0.37 -34.55
N GLU A 618 24.43 -0.70 -33.76
CA GLU A 618 25.39 -1.81 -33.81
C GLU A 618 25.06 -2.84 -34.90
N SER A 619 23.78 -3.25 -35.02
CA SER A 619 23.38 -4.29 -35.96
C SER A 619 22.26 -3.88 -36.93
N GLY A 620 21.54 -2.80 -36.68
CA GLY A 620 20.47 -2.30 -37.54
C GLY A 620 20.79 -0.97 -38.20
N SER A 621 19.84 -0.42 -38.97
CA SER A 621 20.00 0.87 -39.64
C SER A 621 20.03 2.02 -38.62
N LEU A 622 20.67 3.12 -39.04
CA LEU A 622 20.63 4.40 -38.31
C LEU A 622 19.93 5.42 -39.20
N ASP A 623 18.70 5.78 -38.82
CA ASP A 623 17.84 6.64 -39.61
C ASP A 623 17.55 7.94 -38.85
N MET A 624 17.91 9.07 -39.46
CA MET A 624 17.70 10.40 -38.87
C MET A 624 16.95 11.32 -39.83
N VAL A 625 15.85 11.87 -39.39
CA VAL A 625 15.08 12.92 -40.09
C VAL A 625 15.07 14.14 -39.22
N ILE A 626 15.84 15.14 -39.57
CA ILE A 626 16.11 16.37 -38.79
C ILE A 626 15.59 17.57 -39.58
N GLY A 627 14.66 18.29 -39.00
CA GLY A 627 14.01 19.42 -39.67
C GLY A 627 14.94 20.59 -39.94
N GLU A 628 15.91 20.84 -39.05
CA GLU A 628 16.89 21.93 -39.16
C GLU A 628 18.32 21.42 -39.14
N ALA A 629 18.96 21.32 -38.00
CA ALA A 629 20.40 21.13 -37.89
C ALA A 629 20.82 19.85 -37.17
N VAL A 630 21.85 19.20 -37.71
CA VAL A 630 22.68 18.20 -37.06
C VAL A 630 24.02 18.81 -36.68
N HIS A 631 24.30 18.97 -35.40
CA HIS A 631 25.61 19.40 -34.89
C HIS A 631 26.41 18.18 -34.46
N ASN A 632 27.49 17.87 -35.15
CA ASN A 632 28.34 16.71 -34.93
C ASN A 632 29.80 17.19 -34.88
N SER A 633 30.22 17.78 -33.75
CA SER A 633 31.58 18.26 -33.55
C SER A 633 32.32 17.42 -32.52
N HIS A 634 33.53 16.95 -32.84
CA HIS A 634 34.30 16.02 -32.00
C HIS A 634 33.44 14.79 -31.58
N ALA A 635 32.70 14.25 -32.52
CA ALA A 635 31.64 13.28 -32.27
C ALA A 635 31.56 12.21 -33.36
N MET A 636 30.64 11.24 -33.18
CA MET A 636 30.42 10.24 -34.21
C MET A 636 28.93 9.90 -34.40
N ILE A 637 28.58 9.61 -35.65
CA ILE A 637 27.31 9.04 -36.06
C ILE A 637 27.66 7.79 -36.90
N VAL A 638 27.44 6.59 -36.37
CA VAL A 638 28.02 5.38 -36.92
C VAL A 638 27.02 4.20 -36.89
N SER A 639 26.97 3.46 -38.00
CA SER A 639 26.42 2.10 -38.07
C SER A 639 27.55 1.08 -38.20
N LYS A 640 27.54 -0.02 -37.42
CA LYS A 640 28.66 -0.97 -37.33
C LYS A 640 28.52 -2.23 -38.17
N ALA A 641 27.34 -2.77 -38.39
CA ALA A 641 27.17 -4.13 -38.92
C ALA A 641 26.55 -4.21 -40.34
N GLY A 642 27.05 -3.46 -41.27
CA GLY A 642 26.62 -3.56 -42.69
C GLY A 642 25.23 -2.94 -42.98
N ALA A 643 24.56 -2.42 -41.98
CA ALA A 643 23.30 -1.74 -42.15
C ALA A 643 23.51 -0.25 -42.56
N PRO A 644 22.56 0.38 -43.28
CA PRO A 644 22.75 1.73 -43.77
C PRO A 644 22.65 2.79 -42.69
N VAL A 645 23.30 3.91 -42.98
CA VAL A 645 23.04 5.20 -42.31
C VAL A 645 22.29 6.10 -43.28
N ASN A 646 21.14 6.58 -42.89
CA ASN A 646 20.31 7.50 -43.66
C ASN A 646 20.08 8.80 -42.86
N ILE A 647 20.56 9.91 -43.39
CA ILE A 647 20.39 11.20 -42.71
C ILE A 647 19.74 12.20 -43.69
N LYS A 648 18.64 12.76 -43.27
CA LYS A 648 17.98 13.86 -43.95
C LYS A 648 17.90 15.06 -42.98
N ALA A 649 18.49 16.18 -43.36
CA ALA A 649 18.51 17.39 -42.55
C ALA A 649 18.55 18.66 -43.41
N GLN A 650 18.18 19.81 -42.89
CA GLN A 650 18.37 21.08 -43.54
C GLN A 650 19.85 21.49 -43.54
N SER A 651 20.57 21.23 -42.43
CA SER A 651 22.00 21.45 -42.33
C SER A 651 22.71 20.37 -41.53
N ILE A 652 23.94 20.03 -41.93
CA ILE A 652 24.80 19.08 -41.21
C ILE A 652 26.17 19.73 -40.99
N HIS A 653 26.60 19.78 -39.71
CA HIS A 653 27.92 20.31 -39.30
C HIS A 653 28.75 19.14 -38.77
N ASN A 654 29.60 18.56 -39.64
CA ASN A 654 30.47 17.41 -39.29
C ASN A 654 31.91 17.92 -39.14
N ASN A 655 32.20 18.62 -38.03
CA ASN A 655 33.47 19.27 -37.81
C ASN A 655 34.35 18.45 -36.87
N TYR A 656 35.53 18.00 -37.26
CA TYR A 656 36.42 17.15 -36.49
C TYR A 656 35.73 15.85 -36.03
N SER A 657 34.84 15.31 -36.86
CA SER A 657 33.88 14.29 -36.49
C SER A 657 33.72 13.23 -37.61
N THR A 658 33.08 12.13 -37.24
CA THR A 658 32.84 11.01 -38.15
C THR A 658 31.35 10.80 -38.39
N ILE A 659 30.94 10.71 -39.64
CA ILE A 659 29.68 10.09 -40.07
C ILE A 659 30.08 8.89 -40.96
N SER A 660 29.77 7.69 -40.48
CA SER A 660 30.22 6.46 -41.20
C SER A 660 29.19 5.37 -41.13
N SER A 661 29.19 4.52 -42.18
CA SER A 661 28.37 3.32 -42.24
C SER A 661 29.25 2.14 -42.66
N ASN A 662 29.11 1.01 -41.97
CA ASN A 662 29.66 -0.25 -42.45
C ASN A 662 28.78 -0.88 -43.58
N GLY A 663 27.65 -0.28 -43.93
CA GLY A 663 26.84 -0.53 -45.10
C GLY A 663 26.81 0.72 -45.99
N ALA A 664 25.71 0.98 -46.63
CA ALA A 664 25.47 2.18 -47.42
C ALA A 664 25.35 3.43 -46.53
N LEU A 665 25.79 4.57 -47.08
CA LEU A 665 25.61 5.88 -46.44
C LEU A 665 24.83 6.80 -47.37
N ASN A 666 23.67 7.26 -46.91
CA ASN A 666 22.81 8.17 -47.65
C ASN A 666 22.62 9.46 -46.85
N ILE A 667 23.06 10.56 -47.41
CA ILE A 667 22.92 11.88 -46.80
C ILE A 667 22.20 12.81 -47.79
N GLU A 668 21.09 13.40 -47.34
CA GLU A 668 20.36 14.46 -48.06
C GLU A 668 20.32 15.68 -47.15
N THR A 669 20.95 16.77 -47.57
CA THR A 669 21.02 18.01 -46.77
C THR A 669 21.02 19.25 -47.63
N GLY A 670 20.49 20.36 -47.09
CA GLY A 670 20.59 21.66 -47.73
C GLY A 670 22.01 22.22 -47.64
N PHE A 671 22.59 22.22 -46.43
CA PHE A 671 23.93 22.69 -46.15
C PHE A 671 24.79 21.59 -45.55
N LEU A 672 26.04 21.48 -45.94
CA LEU A 672 27.02 20.54 -45.37
C LEU A 672 28.31 21.26 -45.02
N SER A 673 28.80 21.09 -43.79
CA SER A 673 30.17 21.36 -43.39
C SER A 673 30.85 20.04 -43.02
N ASN A 674 31.95 19.73 -43.69
CA ASN A 674 32.82 18.58 -43.38
C ASN A 674 34.25 19.12 -43.25
N SER A 675 34.62 19.48 -42.01
CA SER A 675 35.86 20.22 -41.78
C SER A 675 36.73 19.62 -40.71
N GLY A 676 38.02 19.89 -40.75
CA GLY A 676 39.05 19.54 -39.81
C GLY A 676 40.44 19.80 -40.37
N SER A 677 41.45 19.86 -39.57
CA SER A 677 42.83 20.24 -39.95
C SER A 677 43.85 19.11 -39.81
N GLY A 678 43.40 17.86 -39.70
CA GLY A 678 44.28 16.71 -39.44
C GLY A 678 44.73 15.92 -40.65
N THR A 679 45.76 15.13 -40.51
CA THR A 679 46.23 14.12 -41.51
C THR A 679 45.61 12.75 -41.19
N MET A 680 45.73 11.78 -42.12
CA MET A 680 45.20 10.43 -41.97
C MET A 680 45.59 9.67 -40.68
N ILE A 681 46.56 10.16 -39.95
CA ILE A 681 47.13 9.50 -38.78
C ILE A 681 46.42 9.94 -37.49
N ASP A 682 45.72 11.06 -37.51
CA ASP A 682 44.96 11.58 -36.38
C ASP A 682 43.47 11.60 -36.68
N ASN A 683 42.79 10.50 -36.40
CA ASN A 683 41.36 10.29 -36.68
C ASN A 683 40.43 11.31 -35.96
N ASN A 684 40.96 12.05 -34.99
CA ASN A 684 40.18 13.06 -34.22
C ASN A 684 40.31 14.49 -34.79
N ALA A 685 41.09 14.69 -35.78
CA ALA A 685 41.43 16.02 -36.28
C ALA A 685 40.81 16.40 -37.65
N THR A 686 39.97 15.57 -38.22
CA THR A 686 39.40 15.76 -39.55
C THR A 686 37.93 15.33 -39.58
N GLY A 687 37.12 16.07 -40.38
CA GLY A 687 35.73 15.64 -40.67
C GLY A 687 35.76 14.43 -41.62
N ILE A 688 35.13 13.35 -41.27
CA ILE A 688 35.08 12.09 -42.04
C ILE A 688 33.63 11.77 -42.39
N ILE A 689 33.40 11.52 -43.69
CA ILE A 689 32.16 10.90 -44.21
C ILE A 689 32.55 9.66 -45.00
N SER A 690 32.18 8.46 -44.49
CA SER A 690 32.65 7.22 -45.08
C SER A 690 31.61 6.11 -45.10
N SER A 691 31.70 5.26 -46.13
CA SER A 691 30.85 4.05 -46.25
C SER A 691 31.69 2.82 -46.67
N VAL A 692 31.22 1.64 -46.26
CA VAL A 692 31.76 0.35 -46.79
C VAL A 692 31.03 -0.07 -48.07
N ASP A 693 29.75 0.25 -48.20
CA ASP A 693 28.99 0.12 -49.44
C ASP A 693 28.87 1.49 -50.13
N ASP A 694 27.89 1.64 -51.00
CA ASP A 694 27.69 2.90 -51.76
C ASP A 694 27.49 4.11 -50.86
N LEU A 695 28.07 5.20 -51.28
CA LEU A 695 27.86 6.50 -50.67
C LEU A 695 26.99 7.39 -51.59
N ARG A 696 25.90 7.94 -51.05
CA ARG A 696 25.05 8.92 -51.74
C ARG A 696 25.00 10.20 -50.92
N LEU A 697 25.51 11.27 -51.49
CA LEU A 697 25.54 12.57 -50.82
C LEU A 697 24.85 13.60 -51.76
N THR A 698 23.75 14.17 -51.28
CA THR A 698 23.04 15.23 -51.98
C THR A 698 23.08 16.48 -51.10
N VAL A 699 23.61 17.56 -51.65
CA VAL A 699 23.74 18.86 -50.95
C VAL A 699 23.02 19.94 -51.77
N GLY A 700 22.06 20.63 -51.11
CA GLY A 700 21.21 21.62 -51.77
C GLY A 700 21.87 22.97 -52.05
N GLN A 701 23.04 23.25 -51.48
CA GLN A 701 23.80 24.46 -51.65
C GLN A 701 25.24 24.15 -52.02
N SER A 702 26.03 25.18 -52.35
CA SER A 702 27.46 24.99 -52.56
C SER A 702 28.14 24.36 -51.33
N PHE A 703 29.05 23.41 -51.62
CA PHE A 703 29.71 22.59 -50.59
C PHE A 703 31.22 22.67 -50.76
N THR A 704 31.93 23.00 -49.68
CA THR A 704 33.39 22.89 -49.63
C THR A 704 33.77 21.78 -48.68
N ASN A 705 34.46 20.76 -49.22
CA ASN A 705 34.94 19.65 -48.43
C ASN A 705 36.35 19.96 -47.90
N TYR A 706 36.52 20.21 -46.60
CA TYR A 706 37.81 20.31 -45.93
C TYR A 706 38.25 19.03 -45.25
N GLY A 707 37.39 18.00 -45.23
CA GLY A 707 37.61 16.72 -44.63
C GLY A 707 37.77 15.60 -45.65
N TRP A 708 37.44 14.39 -45.21
CA TRP A 708 37.51 13.18 -46.07
C TRP A 708 36.13 12.66 -46.39
N ILE A 709 35.91 12.34 -47.66
CA ILE A 709 34.75 11.61 -48.15
C ILE A 709 35.26 10.35 -48.82
N ASN A 710 34.89 9.19 -48.32
CA ASN A 710 35.38 7.91 -48.78
C ASN A 710 34.28 6.83 -48.90
N SER A 711 34.21 6.14 -50.00
CA SER A 711 33.40 4.93 -50.17
C SER A 711 34.29 3.75 -50.54
N LYS A 712 34.06 2.57 -49.99
CA LYS A 712 34.70 1.32 -50.35
C LYS A 712 34.12 0.71 -51.64
N LYS A 713 32.97 1.17 -52.09
CA LYS A 713 32.32 0.89 -53.37
C LYS A 713 32.13 2.15 -54.19
N ASP A 714 30.97 2.44 -54.68
CA ASP A 714 30.71 3.60 -55.52
C ASP A 714 30.29 4.79 -54.64
N ALA A 715 30.61 6.00 -55.10
CA ALA A 715 30.17 7.23 -54.49
C ALA A 715 29.43 8.10 -55.48
N TYR A 716 28.29 8.62 -55.10
CA TYR A 716 27.43 9.51 -55.87
C TYR A 716 27.30 10.83 -55.11
N ILE A 717 27.89 11.91 -55.61
CA ILE A 717 27.90 13.20 -54.95
C ILE A 717 27.18 14.20 -55.84
N ASN A 718 26.04 14.72 -55.41
CA ASN A 718 25.22 15.67 -56.11
C ASN A 718 25.17 16.98 -55.31
N VAL A 719 25.68 18.06 -55.88
CA VAL A 719 25.70 19.38 -55.24
C VAL A 719 24.92 20.38 -56.09
N ASN A 720 23.85 20.93 -55.53
CA ASN A 720 23.10 22.02 -56.22
C ASN A 720 23.81 23.37 -56.00
N GLY A 721 24.97 23.50 -56.55
CA GLY A 721 25.87 24.62 -56.40
C GLY A 721 27.29 24.25 -56.76
N THR A 722 28.28 24.96 -56.26
CA THR A 722 29.71 24.66 -56.48
C THR A 722 30.19 23.63 -55.46
N LEU A 723 30.75 22.49 -55.96
CA LEU A 723 31.53 21.60 -55.15
C LEU A 723 33.00 22.02 -55.18
N SER A 724 33.59 22.37 -54.04
CA SER A 724 34.99 22.65 -53.84
C SER A 724 35.63 21.62 -52.95
N ASN A 725 36.54 20.79 -53.46
CA ASN A 725 37.25 19.81 -52.69
C ASN A 725 38.63 20.32 -52.27
N SER A 726 38.76 20.69 -51.01
CA SER A 726 40.01 21.16 -50.41
C SER A 726 40.79 20.05 -49.67
N ASN A 727 40.29 18.81 -49.65
CA ASN A 727 40.96 17.65 -49.06
C ASN A 727 40.75 16.42 -49.95
N THR A 728 40.15 15.34 -49.46
CA THR A 728 40.09 14.09 -50.21
C THR A 728 38.64 13.66 -50.46
N ILE A 729 38.35 13.28 -51.69
CA ILE A 729 37.14 12.56 -52.07
C ILE A 729 37.63 11.27 -52.80
N ASN A 730 37.30 10.07 -52.26
CA ASN A 730 37.73 8.81 -52.86
C ASN A 730 36.58 7.81 -52.94
N ALA A 731 36.53 7.03 -53.99
CA ALA A 731 35.74 5.82 -54.11
C ALA A 731 36.61 4.66 -54.56
N ASP A 732 36.65 3.54 -53.87
CA ASP A 732 37.40 2.37 -54.30
C ASP A 732 36.78 1.77 -55.58
N GLY A 733 35.48 1.93 -55.79
CA GLY A 733 34.75 1.66 -57.02
C GLY A 733 34.74 2.88 -57.93
N SER A 734 33.56 3.36 -58.31
CA SER A 734 33.35 4.51 -59.19
C SER A 734 32.89 5.75 -58.40
N LEU A 735 33.37 6.92 -58.83
CA LEU A 735 32.99 8.22 -58.26
C LEU A 735 32.21 9.03 -59.30
N PHE A 736 30.98 9.36 -58.99
CA PHE A 736 30.08 10.18 -59.82
C PHE A 736 29.83 11.51 -59.13
N ILE A 737 30.17 12.60 -59.77
CA ILE A 737 30.05 13.94 -59.26
C ILE A 737 29.17 14.77 -60.20
N ASN A 738 28.16 15.43 -59.64
CA ASN A 738 27.33 16.43 -60.32
C ASN A 738 27.37 17.76 -59.51
N GLY A 739 27.61 18.86 -60.20
CA GLY A 739 27.61 20.17 -59.58
C GLY A 739 27.39 21.27 -60.62
N THR A 740 26.97 22.46 -60.15
CA THR A 740 26.96 23.65 -61.03
C THR A 740 28.36 23.98 -61.49
N SER A 741 29.31 23.91 -60.56
CA SER A 741 30.74 23.94 -60.83
C SER A 741 31.48 22.95 -59.93
N VAL A 742 32.63 22.46 -60.38
CA VAL A 742 33.46 21.52 -59.59
C VAL A 742 34.90 22.06 -59.54
N ASN A 743 35.40 22.28 -58.32
CA ASN A 743 36.80 22.64 -58.06
C ASN A 743 37.48 21.54 -57.26
N ASN A 744 38.64 21.08 -57.71
CA ASN A 744 39.46 20.14 -56.93
C ASN A 744 40.82 20.80 -56.57
N TYR A 745 40.99 21.14 -55.31
CA TYR A 745 42.23 21.72 -54.81
C TYR A 745 43.23 20.71 -54.31
N ARG A 746 42.78 19.46 -53.94
CA ARG A 746 43.72 18.46 -53.45
C ARG A 746 43.56 17.09 -54.13
N SER A 747 42.61 16.23 -53.74
CA SER A 747 42.54 14.87 -54.30
C SER A 747 41.12 14.44 -54.57
N MET A 748 40.83 14.02 -55.77
CA MET A 748 39.64 13.26 -56.15
C MET A 748 40.10 11.99 -56.86
N SER A 749 39.68 10.80 -56.36
CA SER A 749 40.14 9.52 -56.92
C SER A 749 39.03 8.48 -56.98
N ALA A 750 39.12 7.60 -57.97
CA ALA A 750 38.27 6.44 -58.08
C ALA A 750 39.13 5.22 -58.54
N GLY A 751 38.77 4.06 -58.01
CA GLY A 751 39.42 2.81 -58.47
C GLY A 751 39.03 2.50 -59.90
N ASN A 752 37.78 2.56 -60.23
CA ASN A 752 37.25 2.26 -61.55
C ASN A 752 37.00 3.52 -62.41
N ARG A 753 35.91 4.22 -62.20
CA ARG A 753 35.52 5.36 -63.03
C ARG A 753 35.33 6.59 -62.20
N LEU A 754 35.90 7.71 -62.59
CA LEU A 754 35.58 9.03 -62.11
C LEU A 754 34.82 9.78 -63.22
N GLU A 755 33.56 10.09 -62.96
CA GLU A 755 32.71 10.87 -63.86
C GLU A 755 32.30 12.15 -63.13
N ALA A 756 32.71 13.32 -63.66
CA ALA A 756 32.32 14.60 -63.14
C ALA A 756 31.54 15.37 -64.21
N LYS A 757 30.33 15.79 -63.84
CA LYS A 757 29.45 16.64 -64.69
C LYS A 757 29.24 17.98 -64.02
N SER A 758 29.35 19.03 -64.87
CA SER A 758 29.16 20.42 -64.44
C SER A 758 28.31 21.21 -65.41
N ASP A 759 27.40 22.03 -64.85
CA ASP A 759 26.65 22.99 -65.68
C ASP A 759 27.46 24.22 -66.07
N SER A 760 28.61 24.43 -65.48
CA SER A 760 29.49 25.58 -65.78
C SER A 760 30.93 25.13 -66.06
N TYR A 761 31.75 24.90 -65.02
CA TYR A 761 33.14 24.57 -65.18
C TYR A 761 33.62 23.46 -64.25
N ILE A 762 34.70 22.77 -64.63
CA ILE A 762 35.48 21.86 -63.82
C ILE A 762 36.90 22.36 -63.75
N ASP A 763 37.41 22.77 -62.60
CA ASP A 763 38.76 23.25 -62.37
C ASP A 763 39.54 22.31 -61.43
N ASN A 764 40.65 21.78 -61.88
CA ASN A 764 41.54 20.97 -61.10
C ASN A 764 42.87 21.66 -60.78
N PHE A 765 43.10 21.96 -59.53
CA PHE A 765 44.33 22.47 -58.98
C PHE A 765 45.19 21.39 -58.30
N GLY A 766 44.59 20.27 -58.01
CA GLY A 766 45.19 19.15 -57.27
C GLY A 766 45.36 17.89 -58.16
N ASN A 767 44.94 16.75 -57.65
CA ASN A 767 45.05 15.45 -58.31
C ASN A 767 43.66 14.84 -58.55
N MET A 768 43.38 14.50 -59.80
CA MET A 768 42.21 13.70 -60.22
C MET A 768 42.74 12.39 -60.85
N ASN A 769 42.34 11.22 -60.29
CA ASN A 769 42.88 9.90 -60.73
C ASN A 769 41.78 8.84 -60.76
N ALA A 770 41.68 8.09 -61.84
CA ALA A 770 40.82 6.93 -61.98
C ALA A 770 41.32 5.98 -63.10
N ALA A 771 40.83 4.75 -63.12
CA ALA A 771 41.09 3.92 -64.32
C ALA A 771 40.45 4.52 -65.55
N VAL A 772 39.17 4.94 -65.45
CA VAL A 772 38.46 5.67 -66.50
C VAL A 772 38.09 7.05 -66.01
N MET A 773 38.53 8.10 -66.67
CA MET A 773 38.23 9.48 -66.37
C MET A 773 37.23 10.05 -67.38
N ALA A 774 36.15 10.62 -66.94
CA ALA A 774 35.18 11.27 -67.80
C ALA A 774 34.78 12.63 -67.21
N LEU A 775 35.17 13.72 -67.84
CA LEU A 775 34.88 15.08 -67.43
C LEU A 775 33.96 15.74 -68.43
N ASP A 776 32.80 16.20 -67.98
CA ASP A 776 31.80 16.87 -68.88
C ASP A 776 31.36 18.19 -68.24
N ALA A 777 31.77 19.30 -68.83
CA ALA A 777 31.39 20.65 -68.43
C ALA A 777 30.72 21.41 -69.56
N LYS A 778 29.56 22.00 -69.27
CA LYS A 778 28.91 22.85 -70.32
C LYS A 778 29.71 24.09 -70.68
N GLY A 779 30.58 24.55 -69.81
CA GLY A 779 31.47 25.70 -70.00
C GLY A 779 32.90 25.28 -70.30
N SER A 780 33.77 25.26 -69.26
CA SER A 780 35.20 25.02 -69.37
C SER A 780 35.70 23.89 -68.45
N ILE A 781 36.82 23.26 -68.90
CA ILE A 781 37.66 22.43 -68.06
C ILE A 781 39.01 23.09 -67.95
N GLY A 782 39.45 23.47 -66.72
CA GLY A 782 40.73 24.00 -66.36
C GLY A 782 41.60 23.01 -65.59
N ASN A 783 42.85 22.88 -65.92
CA ASN A 783 43.77 22.01 -65.21
C ASN A 783 45.12 22.68 -64.91
N LEU A 784 45.39 22.88 -63.63
CA LEU A 784 46.66 23.36 -63.11
C LEU A 784 47.37 22.28 -62.25
N GLY A 785 46.82 21.07 -62.13
CA GLY A 785 47.34 19.95 -61.39
C GLY A 785 47.47 18.70 -62.28
N VAL A 786 47.11 17.53 -61.73
CA VAL A 786 47.16 16.25 -62.45
C VAL A 786 45.74 15.72 -62.68
N ILE A 787 45.44 15.42 -63.96
CA ILE A 787 44.26 14.64 -64.36
C ILE A 787 44.76 13.37 -65.04
N LEU A 788 44.49 12.20 -64.43
CA LEU A 788 44.98 10.91 -64.89
C LEU A 788 43.87 9.90 -65.06
N GLY A 789 43.62 9.48 -66.33
CA GLY A 789 42.82 8.27 -66.61
C GLY A 789 43.78 7.12 -66.94
N ARG A 790 43.96 6.17 -66.01
CA ARG A 790 44.97 5.09 -66.20
C ARG A 790 44.72 4.23 -67.43
N SER A 791 43.46 4.07 -67.85
CA SER A 791 43.07 3.30 -69.03
C SER A 791 42.42 4.16 -70.09
N ALA A 792 41.64 5.20 -69.71
CA ALA A 792 40.98 6.09 -70.61
C ALA A 792 40.69 7.48 -69.96
N LEU A 793 40.75 8.50 -70.78
CA LEU A 793 40.35 9.86 -70.39
C LEU A 793 39.43 10.43 -71.48
N THR A 794 38.23 10.87 -71.07
CA THR A 794 37.32 11.60 -71.95
C THR A 794 37.01 12.97 -71.35
N THR A 795 37.10 14.01 -72.11
CA THR A 795 36.76 15.35 -71.71
C THR A 795 35.76 15.97 -72.71
N ASN A 796 34.73 16.59 -72.23
CA ASN A 796 33.74 17.32 -73.02
C ASN A 796 33.51 18.68 -72.40
N ALA A 797 33.87 19.76 -73.10
CA ALA A 797 33.69 21.11 -72.65
C ALA A 797 33.73 22.07 -73.84
N ARG A 798 33.14 23.27 -73.66
CA ARG A 798 33.23 24.33 -74.63
C ARG A 798 34.67 24.77 -74.81
N ASN A 799 35.42 24.92 -73.69
CA ASN A 799 36.84 25.25 -73.68
C ASN A 799 37.62 24.39 -72.72
N ILE A 800 38.83 23.99 -73.03
CA ILE A 800 39.77 23.22 -72.21
C ILE A 800 41.04 23.98 -72.05
N TYR A 801 41.39 24.29 -70.81
CA TYR A 801 42.63 25.03 -70.45
C TYR A 801 43.52 24.06 -69.59
N ASN A 802 44.54 23.46 -70.25
CA ASN A 802 45.44 22.56 -69.54
C ASN A 802 46.80 23.23 -69.37
N TYR A 803 47.19 23.56 -68.16
CA TYR A 803 48.47 24.15 -67.80
C TYR A 803 49.43 23.21 -67.10
N ALA A 804 49.00 21.92 -66.86
CA ALA A 804 49.77 20.91 -66.17
C ALA A 804 49.58 19.53 -66.82
N THR A 805 49.51 18.43 -66.03
CA THR A 805 49.38 17.06 -66.57
C THR A 805 47.91 16.67 -66.73
N MET A 806 47.54 16.32 -68.01
CA MET A 806 46.22 15.75 -68.32
C MET A 806 46.48 14.58 -69.26
N THR A 807 46.40 13.33 -68.85
CA THR A 807 46.84 12.17 -69.59
C THR A 807 46.08 10.88 -69.30
N SER A 808 46.28 9.93 -70.28
CA SER A 808 45.83 8.54 -70.14
C SER A 808 46.99 7.62 -70.55
N TYR A 809 47.10 6.45 -69.89
CA TYR A 809 48.06 5.44 -70.23
C TYR A 809 47.42 4.30 -71.08
N GLY A 810 46.18 4.48 -71.55
CA GLY A 810 45.49 3.46 -72.38
C GLY A 810 46.32 3.03 -73.58
N PHE A 811 46.30 1.70 -73.79
CA PHE A 811 46.91 1.07 -75.01
C PHE A 811 45.90 1.08 -76.14
#